data_bf61fd019dc89e47774594b5ee94e0dc
#
_entry.id   bf61fd019dc89e47774594b5ee94e0dc
#
_cell.length_a   1.000
_cell.length_b   1.000
_cell.length_c   1.000
_cell.angle_alpha   90.00
_cell.angle_beta   90.00
_cell.angle_gamma   90.00
#
_symmetry.space_group_name_H-M   'P 1'
#
loop_
_entity.id
_entity.type
_entity.pdbx_description
1 polymer ?
#
loop_
_entity_poly.entity_id
_entity_poly.type
_entity_poly.pdbx_seq_one_letter_code
_entity_poly.pdbx_strand_id
1 'polypeptide(L)'
;MFKLSRFIIPMILLPVLIVTTQEDPTLMVAPRVDNFAFIENQLLSSSRYTQVDEQNESVLNRFEEDFNLQYTNEQLDLLGYELMLENNQLNLYFEKDSFSLILEDKTTGYMLSSRPEFQGYSETREDNTANRNLMNSGLWIESIRTNNISSSAIKVESLYTIADASYQTNGSQDLANIDWTKPYLLETNSYQRNRVQVTTSNVNASSFTTTINVTNYGFEFDINIILQSNGFSVQFDPTTVQETNDQYRLLGLQFFPYFGSAREDVYPGYVVIPDGVGALVRTNQRFDKTYQSDYFGSDLGYLRTSIADLSLPIYGMIHQVDRIGFYHEIVEGAEHATLLANFWGRNTRYHRITNRYNVRRIFRNIINRAGDGQDVLPEEMVMQPYEGTYQLLKNDQASYVGIAQSYQANLEARQSIRSLEPTQTPMQVAMIIHEQEPTFFGTSRLTMTSMDDVQTIRDRLMEDGIEEQVLVLKGWSDDGLAYRQPYYFNLPDRQGLIDVMEDVNADGQHVYLEQDYLVSSELSSRVQFNRDVARNYSKLKMSYRLNRLDNQPINEYYLYPSIAEQKLANDLDAIQDLGATGFAFPSLGNTLYSYYDDDRFNRTETLNTVTSMAASLSANAMQRPSAYMFPHLNHYLDMPITNSQLDLFTDLVPLVPYVLKGYIPTFTPYLNFNALGKERLLQMIDFAVNPSYLLTEKPSSELRYTYSNKYFTTAYEDFQDDIRDVYAYIASALDHILGAKVLNRSIIQTGVSRVEYDNGVTLYINYRSTPVTVDEITISALDYEVVL
;
A
#
# COMPACT_ATOMS: atom_id res chain seq x y z
N MET A 1 67.18 -12.30 -28.75
CA MET A 1 67.33 -13.52 -27.92
C MET A 1 66.87 -13.18 -26.50
N PHE A 2 65.65 -13.44 -26.16
CA PHE A 2 65.18 -13.53 -24.79
C PHE A 2 64.20 -14.67 -24.70
N LYS A 3 64.55 -15.64 -23.82
CA LYS A 3 63.75 -16.86 -23.58
C LYS A 3 62.57 -16.54 -22.67
N LEU A 4 61.33 -16.84 -23.08
CA LEU A 4 60.17 -16.98 -22.22
C LEU A 4 60.29 -18.31 -21.43
N SER A 5 60.41 -18.26 -20.13
CA SER A 5 60.19 -19.38 -19.25
C SER A 5 58.72 -19.49 -18.88
N ARG A 6 58.11 -20.62 -19.25
CA ARG A 6 56.74 -20.99 -18.81
C ARG A 6 56.79 -21.44 -17.35
N PHE A 7 56.06 -20.73 -16.48
CA PHE A 7 55.75 -21.24 -15.15
C PHE A 7 54.49 -22.12 -15.27
N ILE A 8 54.67 -23.40 -15.00
CA ILE A 8 53.58 -24.34 -14.79
C ILE A 8 53.27 -24.28 -13.29
N ILE A 9 52.10 -23.78 -12.94
CA ILE A 9 51.54 -23.87 -11.58
C ILE A 9 50.88 -25.24 -11.46
N PRO A 10 51.25 -26.10 -10.52
CA PRO A 10 50.52 -27.34 -10.31
C PRO A 10 49.17 -27.05 -9.67
N MET A 11 48.15 -27.46 -10.35
CA MET A 11 46.78 -27.46 -9.82
C MET A 11 46.70 -28.54 -8.73
N ILE A 12 46.65 -28.09 -7.46
CA ILE A 12 46.37 -28.95 -6.33
C ILE A 12 44.88 -29.24 -6.34
N LEU A 13 44.51 -30.45 -6.78
CA LEU A 13 43.19 -31.00 -6.52
C LEU A 13 43.05 -31.26 -5.01
N LEU A 14 42.38 -30.38 -4.30
CA LEU A 14 41.86 -30.70 -2.95
C LEU A 14 40.70 -31.70 -3.14
N PRO A 15 40.71 -32.83 -2.41
CA PRO A 15 39.55 -33.71 -2.41
C PRO A 15 38.40 -32.97 -1.75
N VAL A 16 37.35 -32.75 -2.51
CA VAL A 16 36.03 -32.34 -1.97
C VAL A 16 35.56 -33.49 -1.08
N LEU A 17 35.63 -33.30 0.23
CA LEU A 17 35.01 -34.19 1.18
C LEU A 17 33.48 -34.00 0.99
N ILE A 18 32.85 -34.89 0.23
CA ILE A 18 31.40 -35.00 0.20
C ILE A 18 31.05 -35.59 1.57
N VAL A 19 30.71 -34.72 2.51
CA VAL A 19 30.00 -35.12 3.72
C VAL A 19 28.58 -35.44 3.23
N THR A 20 28.31 -36.70 2.99
CA THR A 20 26.95 -37.17 2.87
C THR A 20 26.33 -37.04 4.26
N THR A 21 25.75 -35.92 4.56
CA THR A 21 24.76 -35.81 5.63
C THR A 21 23.62 -36.76 5.23
N GLN A 22 23.20 -37.59 6.15
CA GLN A 22 22.02 -38.43 5.98
C GLN A 22 20.89 -37.43 5.82
N GLU A 23 20.43 -37.20 4.56
CA GLU A 23 19.35 -36.25 4.26
C GLU A 23 18.11 -36.71 5.00
N ASP A 24 17.59 -35.84 5.86
CA ASP A 24 16.24 -35.98 6.36
C ASP A 24 15.30 -35.95 5.14
N PRO A 25 14.43 -36.95 4.94
CA PRO A 25 13.56 -37.00 3.76
C PRO A 25 12.61 -35.77 3.63
N THR A 26 12.55 -34.91 4.65
CA THR A 26 11.77 -33.67 4.68
C THR A 26 12.56 -32.43 4.26
N LEU A 27 13.88 -32.55 4.08
CA LEU A 27 14.72 -31.41 3.69
C LEU A 27 14.98 -31.41 2.18
N MET A 28 14.49 -30.40 1.48
CA MET A 28 14.78 -30.18 0.08
C MET A 28 15.75 -29.00 -0.07
N VAL A 29 16.95 -29.30 -0.60
CA VAL A 29 17.98 -28.28 -0.86
C VAL A 29 17.81 -27.71 -2.25
N ALA A 30 17.73 -26.39 -2.36
CA ALA A 30 17.60 -25.70 -3.63
C ALA A 30 18.77 -26.01 -4.59
N PRO A 31 18.54 -26.16 -5.89
CA PRO A 31 19.62 -26.31 -6.85
C PRO A 31 20.56 -25.11 -6.79
N ARG A 32 21.87 -25.39 -6.68
CA ARG A 32 22.90 -24.35 -6.64
C ARG A 32 23.26 -23.95 -8.05
N VAL A 33 23.11 -22.65 -8.32
CA VAL A 33 23.57 -22.03 -9.57
C VAL A 33 25.00 -21.53 -9.35
N ASP A 34 25.99 -22.41 -9.56
CA ASP A 34 27.40 -22.13 -9.21
C ASP A 34 28.09 -21.07 -10.11
N ASN A 35 27.49 -20.66 -11.21
CA ASN A 35 28.11 -19.81 -12.24
C ASN A 35 27.54 -18.40 -12.34
N PHE A 36 26.70 -17.98 -11.42
CA PHE A 36 26.11 -16.64 -11.46
C PHE A 36 27.11 -15.58 -11.03
N ALA A 37 27.46 -14.66 -11.91
CA ALA A 37 28.28 -13.47 -11.59
C ALA A 37 27.39 -12.43 -10.84
N PHE A 38 27.03 -12.74 -9.61
CA PHE A 38 26.31 -11.76 -8.78
C PHE A 38 27.24 -10.65 -8.33
N ILE A 39 26.78 -9.42 -8.40
CA ILE A 39 27.39 -8.30 -7.71
C ILE A 39 27.23 -8.58 -6.21
N GLU A 40 28.33 -8.74 -5.48
CA GLU A 40 28.30 -8.78 -4.01
C GLU A 40 27.76 -7.44 -3.50
N ASN A 41 26.47 -7.42 -3.16
CA ASN A 41 25.88 -6.27 -2.52
C ASN A 41 26.29 -6.24 -1.05
N GLN A 42 26.75 -5.09 -0.59
CA GLN A 42 26.86 -4.85 0.84
C GLN A 42 25.48 -4.94 1.47
N LEU A 43 25.37 -5.55 2.63
CA LEU A 43 24.13 -5.55 3.43
C LEU A 43 23.56 -4.15 3.44
N LEU A 44 22.37 -4.02 2.89
CA LEU A 44 21.66 -2.76 2.82
C LEU A 44 21.36 -2.27 4.25
N SER A 45 21.13 -0.98 4.43
CA SER A 45 20.82 -0.39 5.73
C SER A 45 19.69 -1.13 6.45
N SER A 46 19.71 -1.17 7.77
CA SER A 46 18.71 -1.87 8.61
C SER A 46 17.25 -1.56 8.27
N SER A 47 16.98 -0.35 7.75
CA SER A 47 15.65 0.06 7.28
C SER A 47 15.14 -0.67 6.04
N ARG A 48 15.96 -1.49 5.39
CA ARG A 48 15.59 -2.29 4.20
C ARG A 48 15.21 -3.73 4.52
N TYR A 49 15.45 -4.19 5.76
CA TYR A 49 15.11 -5.53 6.21
C TYR A 49 14.25 -5.49 7.46
N THR A 50 13.57 -6.59 7.74
CA THR A 50 12.89 -6.78 9.02
C THR A 50 13.93 -7.07 10.09
N GLN A 51 13.87 -6.36 11.21
CA GLN A 51 14.72 -6.58 12.37
C GLN A 51 14.17 -7.72 13.23
N VAL A 52 15.05 -8.32 14.03
CA VAL A 52 14.64 -9.29 15.05
C VAL A 52 13.73 -8.60 16.07
N ASP A 53 12.63 -9.25 16.42
CA ASP A 53 11.80 -8.82 17.53
C ASP A 53 12.49 -9.26 18.81
N GLU A 54 13.33 -8.36 19.37
CA GLU A 54 14.03 -8.62 20.61
C GLU A 54 13.04 -8.71 21.76
N GLN A 55 12.76 -9.90 22.19
CA GLN A 55 12.10 -10.18 23.46
C GLN A 55 13.14 -10.12 24.57
N ASN A 56 13.57 -8.92 24.94
CA ASN A 56 14.43 -8.74 26.07
C ASN A 56 13.60 -8.91 27.36
N GLU A 57 14.04 -9.81 28.24
CA GLU A 57 13.35 -10.14 29.49
C GLU A 57 13.07 -8.89 30.36
N SER A 58 13.96 -7.90 30.34
CA SER A 58 13.76 -6.64 31.03
C SER A 58 12.66 -5.76 30.42
N VAL A 59 12.48 -5.82 29.08
CA VAL A 59 11.41 -5.12 28.36
C VAL A 59 10.08 -5.82 28.58
N LEU A 60 10.07 -7.16 28.56
CA LEU A 60 8.88 -7.96 28.85
C LEU A 60 8.37 -7.74 30.28
N ASN A 61 9.28 -7.76 31.26
CA ASN A 61 8.91 -7.52 32.65
C ASN A 61 8.35 -6.10 32.84
N ARG A 62 8.98 -5.08 32.26
CA ARG A 62 8.47 -3.70 32.29
C ARG A 62 7.11 -3.61 31.61
N PHE A 63 6.95 -4.29 30.46
CA PHE A 63 5.69 -4.34 29.73
C PHE A 63 4.58 -5.00 30.55
N GLU A 64 4.85 -6.08 31.28
CA GLU A 64 3.86 -6.74 32.14
C GLU A 64 3.48 -5.90 33.36
N GLU A 65 4.41 -5.14 33.92
CA GLU A 65 4.16 -4.25 35.06
C GLU A 65 3.41 -2.98 34.64
N ASP A 66 3.78 -2.36 33.51
CA ASP A 66 3.25 -1.07 33.05
C ASP A 66 2.01 -1.23 32.12
N PHE A 67 1.85 -2.40 31.52
CA PHE A 67 0.92 -2.64 30.41
C PHE A 67 -0.47 -3.13 30.85
N ASN A 68 -0.69 -3.29 32.10
CA ASN A 68 -1.98 -3.74 32.61
C ASN A 68 -2.99 -2.59 32.56
N LEU A 69 -3.33 -2.15 31.30
CA LEU A 69 -4.41 -1.23 30.98
C LEU A 69 -5.75 -1.89 31.32
N GLN A 70 -5.98 -2.07 32.61
CA GLN A 70 -7.26 -2.49 33.13
C GLN A 70 -7.79 -1.34 33.97
N TYR A 71 -8.81 -0.68 33.48
CA TYR A 71 -9.58 0.23 34.29
C TYR A 71 -10.49 -0.58 35.21
N THR A 72 -10.48 -0.28 36.51
CA THR A 72 -11.49 -0.84 37.41
C THR A 72 -12.86 -0.21 37.11
N ASN A 73 -13.94 -0.87 37.49
CA ASN A 73 -15.29 -0.32 37.33
C ASN A 73 -15.42 1.07 38.00
N GLU A 74 -14.80 1.28 39.17
CA GLU A 74 -14.78 2.58 39.84
C GLU A 74 -14.06 3.65 38.98
N GLN A 75 -12.98 3.28 38.26
CA GLN A 75 -12.27 4.20 37.36
C GLN A 75 -13.10 4.50 36.12
N LEU A 76 -13.76 3.49 35.52
CA LEU A 76 -14.66 3.67 34.39
C LEU A 76 -15.81 4.62 34.75
N ASP A 77 -16.49 4.39 35.89
CA ASP A 77 -17.57 5.24 36.37
C ASP A 77 -17.08 6.67 36.62
N LEU A 78 -15.89 6.83 37.25
CA LEU A 78 -15.28 8.11 37.54
C LEU A 78 -14.92 8.90 36.28
N LEU A 79 -14.51 8.20 35.20
CA LEU A 79 -14.21 8.78 33.90
C LEU A 79 -15.47 9.00 33.03
N GLY A 80 -16.64 8.56 33.51
CA GLY A 80 -17.92 8.71 32.82
C GLY A 80 -18.16 7.71 31.69
N TYR A 81 -17.43 6.60 31.67
CA TYR A 81 -17.67 5.53 30.70
C TYR A 81 -18.87 4.68 31.11
N GLU A 82 -19.78 4.46 30.18
CA GLU A 82 -20.91 3.54 30.28
C GLU A 82 -20.70 2.32 29.41
N LEU A 83 -21.03 1.11 29.89
CA LEU A 83 -21.06 -0.09 29.03
C LEU A 83 -22.22 0.06 28.05
N MET A 84 -21.89 0.35 26.78
CA MET A 84 -22.91 0.59 25.74
C MET A 84 -23.25 -0.66 24.95
N LEU A 85 -22.26 -1.47 24.61
CA LEU A 85 -22.43 -2.67 23.82
C LEU A 85 -21.57 -3.80 24.37
N GLU A 86 -22.09 -5.03 24.28
CA GLU A 86 -21.32 -6.23 24.61
C GLU A 86 -21.67 -7.41 23.71
N ASN A 87 -20.70 -8.30 23.54
CA ASN A 87 -20.90 -9.62 22.95
C ASN A 87 -20.16 -10.69 23.81
N ASN A 88 -20.05 -11.90 23.31
CA ASN A 88 -19.40 -13.00 24.04
C ASN A 88 -17.90 -12.77 24.29
N GLN A 89 -17.24 -11.94 23.51
CA GLN A 89 -15.78 -11.72 23.54
C GLN A 89 -15.40 -10.33 24.03
N LEU A 90 -16.23 -9.31 23.78
CA LEU A 90 -15.88 -7.91 23.93
C LEU A 90 -16.91 -7.15 24.75
N ASN A 91 -16.41 -6.17 25.51
CA ASN A 91 -17.19 -5.05 26.05
C ASN A 91 -16.76 -3.76 25.36
N LEU A 92 -17.71 -2.91 24.98
CA LEU A 92 -17.47 -1.56 24.48
C LEU A 92 -18.07 -0.55 25.44
N TYR A 93 -17.18 0.19 26.08
CA TYR A 93 -17.54 1.32 26.94
C TYR A 93 -17.43 2.62 26.16
N PHE A 94 -18.35 3.54 26.40
CA PHE A 94 -18.38 4.82 25.69
C PHE A 94 -18.64 5.98 26.63
N GLU A 95 -17.86 7.05 26.51
CA GLU A 95 -18.04 8.32 27.17
C GLU A 95 -18.50 9.35 26.14
N LYS A 96 -19.77 9.73 26.19
CA LYS A 96 -20.43 10.49 25.11
C LYS A 96 -19.89 11.91 24.93
N ASP A 97 -19.57 12.60 26.03
CA ASP A 97 -19.24 14.03 25.98
C ASP A 97 -17.89 14.31 25.30
N SER A 98 -16.94 13.37 25.36
CA SER A 98 -15.68 13.40 24.65
C SER A 98 -15.70 12.55 23.38
N PHE A 99 -16.76 11.79 23.16
CA PHE A 99 -16.81 10.79 22.11
C PHE A 99 -15.68 9.75 22.23
N SER A 100 -15.34 9.37 23.47
CA SER A 100 -14.26 8.42 23.72
C SER A 100 -14.79 7.03 23.98
N LEU A 101 -14.03 6.01 23.57
CA LEU A 101 -14.40 4.62 23.81
C LEU A 101 -13.23 3.82 24.40
N ILE A 102 -13.59 2.73 25.07
CA ILE A 102 -12.70 1.67 25.50
C ILE A 102 -13.26 0.34 24.98
N LEU A 103 -12.41 -0.43 24.31
CA LEU A 103 -12.70 -1.80 23.89
C LEU A 103 -11.97 -2.76 24.82
N GLU A 104 -12.72 -3.59 25.55
CA GLU A 104 -12.20 -4.61 26.46
C GLU A 104 -12.31 -5.99 25.82
N ASP A 105 -11.22 -6.76 25.85
CA ASP A 105 -11.24 -8.20 25.58
C ASP A 105 -11.57 -8.96 26.86
N LYS A 106 -12.76 -9.57 26.93
CA LYS A 106 -13.24 -10.36 28.08
C LYS A 106 -12.36 -11.55 28.43
N THR A 107 -11.56 -12.05 27.46
CA THR A 107 -10.71 -13.25 27.66
C THR A 107 -9.45 -12.91 28.46
N THR A 108 -8.86 -11.76 28.15
CA THR A 108 -7.57 -11.33 28.74
C THR A 108 -7.75 -10.20 29.74
N GLY A 109 -8.90 -9.50 29.70
CA GLY A 109 -9.13 -8.26 30.45
C GLY A 109 -8.38 -7.05 29.88
N TYR A 110 -7.76 -7.19 28.69
CA TYR A 110 -7.01 -6.11 28.04
C TYR A 110 -7.95 -5.05 27.48
N MET A 111 -7.62 -3.78 27.74
CA MET A 111 -8.43 -2.65 27.29
C MET A 111 -7.67 -1.75 26.33
N LEU A 112 -8.19 -1.54 25.13
CA LEU A 112 -7.73 -0.54 24.16
C LEU A 112 -8.57 0.72 24.29
N SER A 113 -7.92 1.85 24.62
CA SER A 113 -8.59 3.13 24.82
C SER A 113 -8.34 4.09 23.67
N SER A 114 -9.33 4.92 23.35
CA SER A 114 -9.17 6.08 22.45
C SER A 114 -8.60 7.31 23.18
N ARG A 115 -8.43 7.25 24.49
CA ARG A 115 -7.68 8.23 25.29
C ARG A 115 -6.30 7.64 25.63
N PRO A 116 -5.20 8.36 25.42
CA PRO A 116 -3.90 7.89 25.84
C PRO A 116 -3.78 7.88 27.37
N GLU A 117 -2.93 7.01 27.87
CA GLU A 117 -2.62 6.98 29.29
C GLU A 117 -1.83 8.21 29.75
N PHE A 118 -2.21 8.74 30.90
CA PHE A 118 -1.55 9.89 31.53
C PHE A 118 -0.69 9.52 32.74
N GLN A 119 -0.46 8.26 33.04
CA GLN A 119 0.33 7.85 34.18
C GLN A 119 1.80 8.30 34.06
N GLY A 120 2.31 8.93 35.11
CA GLY A 120 3.72 9.31 35.21
C GLY A 120 4.11 10.63 34.54
N TYR A 121 3.19 11.53 34.28
CA TYR A 121 3.45 12.85 33.72
C TYR A 121 3.97 13.84 34.79
N SER A 122 5.17 14.33 34.60
CA SER A 122 5.66 15.44 35.40
C SER A 122 6.12 16.68 34.63
N GLU A 123 6.57 16.52 33.38
CA GLU A 123 7.08 17.68 32.60
C GLU A 123 7.09 17.40 31.08
N THR A 124 6.17 18.00 30.28
CA THR A 124 6.33 17.94 28.83
C THR A 124 5.62 19.04 28.06
N ARG A 125 5.96 19.18 26.77
CA ARG A 125 5.31 20.10 25.81
C ARG A 125 3.81 19.84 25.64
N GLU A 126 3.31 18.68 26.04
CA GLU A 126 1.90 18.31 26.04
C GLU A 126 1.13 18.86 27.24
N ASP A 127 1.81 19.55 28.18
CA ASP A 127 1.19 20.29 29.27
C ASP A 127 0.35 21.49 28.79
N ASN A 128 0.35 21.72 27.49
CA ASN A 128 -0.55 22.67 26.87
C ASN A 128 -2.00 22.16 26.93
N THR A 129 -2.89 22.95 27.52
CA THR A 129 -4.32 22.63 27.67
C THR A 129 -4.99 22.22 26.34
N ALA A 130 -4.63 22.85 25.21
CA ALA A 130 -5.19 22.54 23.92
C ALA A 130 -4.82 21.12 23.46
N ASN A 131 -3.56 20.72 23.62
CA ASN A 131 -3.12 19.37 23.28
C ASN A 131 -3.79 18.32 24.16
N ARG A 132 -3.91 18.55 25.44
CA ARG A 132 -4.63 17.66 26.38
C ARG A 132 -6.10 17.48 26.00
N ASN A 133 -6.76 18.56 25.60
CA ASN A 133 -8.13 18.49 25.14
C ASN A 133 -8.26 17.64 23.88
N LEU A 134 -7.33 17.77 22.92
CA LEU A 134 -7.26 16.92 21.74
C LEU A 134 -7.06 15.44 22.12
N MET A 135 -6.12 15.15 23.02
CA MET A 135 -5.82 13.79 23.47
C MET A 135 -7.01 13.11 24.16
N ASN A 136 -7.83 13.89 24.87
CA ASN A 136 -9.02 13.37 25.58
C ASN A 136 -10.27 13.23 24.71
N SER A 137 -10.22 13.55 23.42
CA SER A 137 -11.38 13.49 22.54
C SER A 137 -11.22 12.36 21.50
N GLY A 138 -12.21 11.51 21.43
CA GLY A 138 -12.32 10.45 20.41
C GLY A 138 -12.75 10.97 19.04
N LEU A 139 -13.14 12.24 18.92
CA LEU A 139 -13.47 12.88 17.65
C LEU A 139 -12.75 14.21 17.50
N TRP A 140 -12.03 14.38 16.38
CA TRP A 140 -11.48 15.68 15.99
C TRP A 140 -12.20 16.19 14.75
N ILE A 141 -12.51 17.48 14.77
CA ILE A 141 -13.23 18.18 13.71
C ILE A 141 -12.28 19.17 13.05
N GLU A 142 -12.12 19.08 11.75
CA GLU A 142 -11.39 20.07 10.95
C GLU A 142 -12.37 21.05 10.31
N SER A 143 -12.17 22.33 10.57
CA SER A 143 -13.03 23.40 10.07
C SER A 143 -12.25 24.60 9.55
N ILE A 144 -12.91 25.45 8.77
CA ILE A 144 -12.35 26.70 8.26
C ILE A 144 -13.40 27.80 8.27
N ARG A 145 -12.94 29.05 8.44
CA ARG A 145 -13.80 30.23 8.25
C ARG A 145 -13.89 30.62 6.79
N THR A 146 -15.09 30.87 6.30
CA THR A 146 -15.37 31.22 4.90
C THR A 146 -14.73 32.55 4.46
N ASN A 147 -14.44 33.45 5.42
CA ASN A 147 -13.77 34.72 5.15
C ASN A 147 -12.23 34.67 5.20
N ASN A 148 -11.65 33.49 5.50
CA ASN A 148 -10.19 33.30 5.55
C ASN A 148 -9.83 31.88 5.07
N ILE A 149 -9.86 31.66 3.75
CA ILE A 149 -9.59 30.38 3.15
C ILE A 149 -8.08 30.29 2.87
N SER A 150 -7.38 29.54 3.71
CA SER A 150 -5.98 29.17 3.47
C SER A 150 -5.64 27.88 4.23
N SER A 151 -4.65 27.13 3.76
CA SER A 151 -4.19 25.91 4.44
C SER A 151 -3.72 26.20 5.89
N SER A 152 -3.18 27.38 6.16
CA SER A 152 -2.74 27.79 7.48
C SER A 152 -3.90 28.23 8.42
N ALA A 153 -5.10 28.44 7.88
CA ALA A 153 -6.27 28.87 8.63
C ALA A 153 -7.17 27.67 9.05
N ILE A 154 -6.82 26.47 8.65
CA ILE A 154 -7.53 25.23 9.06
C ILE A 154 -7.40 25.10 10.58
N LYS A 155 -8.54 24.88 11.23
CA LYS A 155 -8.63 24.57 12.67
C LYS A 155 -8.88 23.08 12.85
N VAL A 156 -8.06 22.45 13.68
CA VAL A 156 -8.26 21.09 14.17
C VAL A 156 -8.62 21.21 15.64
N GLU A 157 -9.81 20.80 15.97
CA GLU A 157 -10.37 21.00 17.32
C GLU A 157 -11.05 19.72 17.82
N SER A 158 -10.91 19.47 19.12
CA SER A 158 -11.66 18.45 19.84
C SER A 158 -13.02 18.97 20.26
N LEU A 159 -13.91 18.09 20.65
CA LEU A 159 -15.20 18.49 21.23
C LEU A 159 -15.00 19.35 22.49
N TYR A 160 -13.98 19.06 23.31
CA TYR A 160 -13.63 19.89 24.47
C TYR A 160 -13.16 21.28 24.09
N THR A 161 -12.27 21.41 23.11
CA THR A 161 -11.76 22.72 22.67
C THR A 161 -12.89 23.61 22.13
N ILE A 162 -13.83 23.00 21.41
CA ILE A 162 -15.00 23.71 20.87
C ILE A 162 -15.96 24.11 21.98
N ALA A 163 -16.21 23.22 22.96
CA ALA A 163 -17.14 23.45 24.07
C ALA A 163 -16.68 24.59 24.99
N ASP A 164 -15.37 24.75 25.18
CA ASP A 164 -14.81 25.65 26.17
C ASP A 164 -13.73 26.61 25.64
N ALA A 165 -14.16 27.62 24.89
CA ALA A 165 -13.28 28.74 24.56
C ALA A 165 -12.90 29.62 25.78
N SER A 166 -13.60 29.48 26.90
CA SER A 166 -13.34 30.22 28.13
C SER A 166 -12.28 29.59 29.04
N TYR A 167 -11.95 28.31 28.78
CA TYR A 167 -10.95 27.58 29.59
C TYR A 167 -9.51 28.16 29.45
N GLN A 168 -9.23 28.90 28.42
CA GLN A 168 -7.93 29.57 28.24
C GLN A 168 -7.69 30.74 29.23
N THR A 169 -8.70 31.24 29.92
CA THR A 169 -8.56 32.44 30.75
C THR A 169 -8.57 32.18 32.27
N ASN A 170 -8.98 31.01 32.72
CA ASN A 170 -9.22 30.81 34.20
C ASN A 170 -8.30 29.76 34.83
N GLY A 171 -7.24 29.36 34.24
CA GLY A 171 -6.71 28.36 35.03
C GLY A 171 -5.34 27.84 34.91
N SER A 172 -4.47 28.41 35.58
CA SER A 172 -3.40 27.65 36.20
C SER A 172 -4.02 26.67 37.23
N GLN A 173 -4.58 25.57 36.83
CA GLN A 173 -4.55 24.41 37.71
C GLN A 173 -3.07 24.11 37.92
N ASP A 174 -2.65 24.12 39.16
CA ASP A 174 -1.29 23.85 39.57
C ASP A 174 -0.98 22.40 39.23
N LEU A 175 -0.40 22.17 38.06
CA LEU A 175 -0.03 20.84 37.52
C LEU A 175 0.89 20.08 38.50
N ALA A 176 1.58 20.80 39.39
CA ALA A 176 2.40 20.22 40.42
C ALA A 176 1.60 19.45 41.52
N ASN A 177 0.31 19.66 41.61
CA ASN A 177 -0.56 19.00 42.60
C ASN A 177 -1.50 17.93 42.01
N ILE A 178 -1.36 17.59 40.74
CA ILE A 178 -2.15 16.52 40.16
C ILE A 178 -1.53 15.16 40.60
N ASP A 179 -2.37 14.31 41.15
CA ASP A 179 -2.03 12.91 41.43
C ASP A 179 -2.05 12.10 40.13
N TRP A 180 -0.91 12.01 39.50
CA TRP A 180 -0.74 11.31 38.19
C TRP A 180 -0.81 9.77 38.29
N THR A 181 -0.91 9.23 39.51
CA THR A 181 -1.18 7.80 39.72
C THR A 181 -2.65 7.43 39.48
N LYS A 182 -3.51 8.45 39.37
CA LYS A 182 -4.94 8.27 39.05
C LYS A 182 -5.20 8.71 37.60
N PRO A 183 -6.19 8.10 36.94
CA PRO A 183 -6.68 8.59 35.65
C PRO A 183 -6.98 10.09 35.78
N TYR A 184 -6.49 10.88 34.82
CA TYR A 184 -6.74 12.33 34.84
C TYR A 184 -8.23 12.59 34.62
N LEU A 185 -8.88 13.04 35.67
CA LEU A 185 -10.24 13.53 35.58
C LEU A 185 -10.18 15.01 35.20
N LEU A 186 -10.64 15.33 34.03
CA LEU A 186 -11.09 16.69 33.76
C LEU A 186 -12.26 16.95 34.71
N GLU A 187 -12.08 17.84 35.71
CA GLU A 187 -13.19 18.23 36.55
C GLU A 187 -14.34 18.75 35.68
N THR A 188 -15.38 17.96 35.59
CA THR A 188 -16.55 18.20 34.71
C THR A 188 -17.40 19.42 35.17
N ASN A 189 -17.08 20.01 36.28
CA ASN A 189 -17.91 21.03 36.97
C ASN A 189 -17.81 22.44 36.38
N SER A 190 -16.89 22.73 35.46
CA SER A 190 -16.70 24.07 34.87
C SER A 190 -17.05 24.19 33.39
N TYR A 191 -17.52 23.14 32.77
CA TYR A 191 -17.82 23.17 31.33
C TYR A 191 -19.17 23.81 31.04
N GLN A 192 -19.16 24.93 30.36
CA GLN A 192 -20.34 25.42 29.66
C GLN A 192 -20.56 24.60 28.41
N ARG A 193 -21.18 23.44 28.54
CA ARG A 193 -21.50 22.51 27.43
C ARG A 193 -22.51 23.07 26.42
N ASN A 194 -22.80 24.34 26.48
CA ASN A 194 -23.79 25.00 25.59
C ASN A 194 -23.36 25.08 24.13
N ARG A 195 -22.16 24.62 23.77
CA ARG A 195 -21.59 24.75 22.43
C ARG A 195 -21.47 23.45 21.66
N VAL A 196 -21.43 22.33 22.37
CA VAL A 196 -21.45 20.98 21.79
C VAL A 196 -22.46 20.16 22.57
N GLN A 197 -23.39 19.55 21.85
CA GLN A 197 -24.35 18.58 22.37
C GLN A 197 -24.10 17.25 21.69
N VAL A 198 -23.94 16.21 22.49
CA VAL A 198 -23.77 14.84 22.04
C VAL A 198 -24.93 14.01 22.53
N THR A 199 -25.71 13.46 21.63
CA THR A 199 -26.92 12.70 21.95
C THR A 199 -26.80 11.28 21.40
N THR A 200 -27.02 10.29 22.25
CA THR A 200 -27.02 8.88 21.84
C THR A 200 -28.46 8.42 21.60
N SER A 201 -28.67 7.74 20.47
CA SER A 201 -29.98 7.22 20.05
C SER A 201 -29.84 5.85 19.37
N ASN A 202 -30.95 5.24 18.99
CA ASN A 202 -31.01 3.98 18.27
C ASN A 202 -30.20 2.85 18.91
N VAL A 203 -30.11 2.83 20.24
CA VAL A 203 -29.35 1.82 20.98
C VAL A 203 -30.02 0.45 20.84
N ASN A 204 -29.28 -0.52 20.33
CA ASN A 204 -29.69 -1.93 20.25
C ASN A 204 -28.55 -2.85 20.73
N ALA A 205 -28.68 -4.16 20.55
CA ALA A 205 -27.71 -5.12 21.09
C ALA A 205 -26.30 -5.00 20.48
N SER A 206 -26.16 -4.43 19.28
CA SER A 206 -24.87 -4.40 18.55
C SER A 206 -24.47 -3.01 18.05
N SER A 207 -25.33 -1.99 18.18
CA SER A 207 -25.02 -0.65 17.65
C SER A 207 -25.74 0.46 18.38
N PHE A 208 -25.21 1.68 18.22
CA PHE A 208 -25.88 2.92 18.58
C PHE A 208 -25.48 4.05 17.65
N THR A 209 -26.35 5.06 17.55
CA THR A 209 -26.11 6.29 16.79
C THR A 209 -25.79 7.42 17.75
N THR A 210 -24.80 8.24 17.42
CA THR A 210 -24.47 9.46 18.15
C THR A 210 -24.65 10.67 17.25
N THR A 211 -25.57 11.56 17.60
CA THR A 211 -25.73 12.87 16.94
C THR A 211 -24.88 13.91 17.64
N ILE A 212 -24.02 14.58 16.90
CA ILE A 212 -23.12 15.63 17.36
C ILE A 212 -23.60 16.96 16.81
N ASN A 213 -23.96 17.89 17.72
CA ASN A 213 -24.35 19.24 17.36
C ASN A 213 -23.33 20.24 17.93
N VAL A 214 -22.61 20.91 17.00
CA VAL A 214 -21.62 21.95 17.32
C VAL A 214 -22.25 23.32 17.06
N THR A 215 -23.01 23.81 18.04
CA THR A 215 -23.84 25.00 17.89
C THR A 215 -23.08 26.26 17.45
N ASN A 216 -21.84 26.45 17.90
CA ASN A 216 -21.04 27.62 17.50
C ASN A 216 -20.67 27.65 16.03
N TYR A 217 -20.42 26.49 15.46
CA TYR A 217 -20.04 26.33 14.05
C TYR A 217 -21.25 26.03 13.17
N GLY A 218 -22.40 25.70 13.79
CA GLY A 218 -23.61 25.31 13.10
C GLY A 218 -23.49 23.97 12.40
N PHE A 219 -22.68 23.06 12.92
CA PHE A 219 -22.55 21.71 12.39
C PHE A 219 -23.41 20.75 13.20
N GLU A 220 -24.17 19.90 12.50
CA GLU A 220 -24.84 18.75 13.07
C GLU A 220 -24.66 17.56 12.15
N PHE A 221 -24.34 16.38 12.71
CA PHE A 221 -24.17 15.15 11.93
C PHE A 221 -24.24 13.92 12.84
N ASP A 222 -24.52 12.76 12.21
CA ASP A 222 -24.63 11.47 12.87
C ASP A 222 -23.40 10.59 12.66
N ILE A 223 -23.03 9.82 13.69
CA ILE A 223 -22.00 8.77 13.64
C ILE A 223 -22.61 7.49 14.23
N ASN A 224 -22.52 6.38 13.51
CA ASN A 224 -22.90 5.07 14.00
C ASN A 224 -21.69 4.31 14.51
N ILE A 225 -21.83 3.65 15.66
CA ILE A 225 -20.84 2.70 16.19
C ILE A 225 -21.48 1.32 16.26
N ILE A 226 -20.80 0.32 15.70
CA ILE A 226 -21.31 -1.05 15.60
C ILE A 226 -20.26 -1.98 16.20
N LEU A 227 -20.64 -2.75 17.22
CA LEU A 227 -19.79 -3.79 17.79
C LEU A 227 -19.81 -5.02 16.88
N GLN A 228 -18.66 -5.48 16.49
CA GLN A 228 -18.44 -6.68 15.67
C GLN A 228 -17.94 -7.85 16.53
N SER A 229 -17.77 -9.03 15.93
CA SER A 229 -17.31 -10.22 16.66
C SER A 229 -15.95 -10.04 17.30
N ASN A 230 -15.04 -9.32 16.65
CA ASN A 230 -13.65 -9.14 17.06
C ASN A 230 -13.19 -7.66 16.99
N GLY A 231 -14.10 -6.71 17.23
CA GLY A 231 -13.79 -5.31 17.13
C GLY A 231 -15.02 -4.43 17.02
N PHE A 232 -14.90 -3.29 16.39
CA PHE A 232 -16.03 -2.39 16.13
C PHE A 232 -15.84 -1.64 14.81
N SER A 233 -16.92 -1.13 14.23
CA SER A 233 -16.87 -0.18 13.11
C SER A 233 -17.47 1.17 13.46
N VAL A 234 -17.02 2.17 12.73
CA VAL A 234 -17.50 3.55 12.77
C VAL A 234 -17.98 3.91 11.39
N GLN A 235 -19.24 4.36 11.32
CA GLN A 235 -19.84 4.79 10.06
C GLN A 235 -20.24 6.27 10.15
N PHE A 236 -19.92 7.01 9.09
CA PHE A 236 -20.31 8.41 8.93
C PHE A 236 -20.90 8.61 7.53
N ASP A 237 -22.13 9.12 7.50
CA ASP A 237 -22.83 9.47 6.26
C ASP A 237 -22.84 11.00 6.10
N PRO A 238 -22.09 11.56 5.14
CA PRO A 238 -22.08 12.99 4.85
C PRO A 238 -23.45 13.59 4.56
N THR A 239 -24.44 12.77 4.13
CA THR A 239 -25.80 13.25 3.89
C THR A 239 -26.52 13.71 5.16
N THR A 240 -26.06 13.28 6.33
CA THR A 240 -26.58 13.71 7.64
C THR A 240 -26.07 15.08 8.07
N VAL A 241 -25.02 15.60 7.40
CA VAL A 241 -24.36 16.86 7.79
C VAL A 241 -25.28 18.06 7.50
N GLN A 242 -25.52 18.84 8.53
CA GLN A 242 -26.15 20.15 8.42
C GLN A 242 -25.15 21.24 8.75
N GLU A 243 -25.07 22.26 7.89
CA GLU A 243 -24.25 23.46 8.10
C GLU A 243 -25.17 24.67 8.14
N THR A 244 -25.49 25.15 9.34
CA THR A 244 -26.46 26.24 9.57
C THR A 244 -25.79 27.61 9.75
N ASN A 245 -24.45 27.64 9.90
CA ASN A 245 -23.67 28.87 10.07
C ASN A 245 -22.76 29.10 8.87
N ASP A 246 -23.11 30.05 8.00
CA ASP A 246 -22.35 30.38 6.78
C ASP A 246 -20.91 30.86 7.01
N GLN A 247 -20.54 31.18 8.26
CA GLN A 247 -19.16 31.61 8.57
C GLN A 247 -18.17 30.44 8.65
N TYR A 248 -18.64 29.20 8.72
CA TYR A 248 -17.79 28.03 8.87
C TYR A 248 -18.16 26.93 7.89
N ARG A 249 -17.16 26.13 7.52
CA ARG A 249 -17.35 24.92 6.72
C ARG A 249 -16.57 23.76 7.34
N LEU A 250 -17.18 22.60 7.36
CA LEU A 250 -16.56 21.33 7.75
C LEU A 250 -15.60 20.88 6.66
N LEU A 251 -14.36 20.53 7.03
CA LEU A 251 -13.34 20.03 6.10
C LEU A 251 -13.08 18.53 6.25
N GLY A 252 -13.08 18.03 7.48
CA GLY A 252 -12.79 16.63 7.71
C GLY A 252 -13.01 16.21 9.16
N LEU A 253 -12.99 14.90 9.36
CA LEU A 253 -13.15 14.24 10.65
C LEU A 253 -12.02 13.25 10.87
N GLN A 254 -11.54 13.14 12.12
CA GLN A 254 -10.64 12.09 12.55
C GLN A 254 -11.32 11.32 13.69
N PHE A 255 -11.61 10.03 13.43
CA PHE A 255 -12.23 9.15 14.42
C PHE A 255 -11.17 8.47 15.27
N PHE A 256 -11.31 8.54 16.56
CA PHE A 256 -10.46 7.93 17.57
C PHE A 256 -8.95 8.11 17.32
N PRO A 257 -8.45 9.37 17.22
CA PRO A 257 -7.07 9.66 16.80
C PRO A 257 -5.98 9.06 17.69
N TYR A 258 -6.32 8.69 18.92
CA TYR A 258 -5.41 8.07 19.90
C TYR A 258 -5.79 6.62 20.23
N PHE A 259 -6.68 5.98 19.46
CA PHE A 259 -7.04 4.58 19.73
C PHE A 259 -5.81 3.69 19.71
N GLY A 260 -5.59 2.96 20.81
CA GLY A 260 -4.45 2.07 20.97
C GLY A 260 -3.07 2.76 20.88
N SER A 261 -2.96 4.08 21.08
CA SER A 261 -1.69 4.80 21.02
C SER A 261 -0.70 4.30 22.06
N ALA A 262 0.59 4.28 21.72
CA ALA A 262 1.68 3.82 22.56
C ALA A 262 2.51 4.99 23.09
N ARG A 263 2.73 5.06 24.42
CA ARG A 263 3.54 6.11 25.03
C ARG A 263 5.03 5.75 24.96
N GLU A 264 5.85 6.64 24.37
CA GLU A 264 7.32 6.52 24.33
C GLU A 264 7.76 5.09 23.94
N ASP A 265 8.67 4.50 24.68
CA ASP A 265 9.21 3.15 24.51
C ASP A 265 8.58 2.11 25.47
N VAL A 266 7.40 2.38 26.00
CA VAL A 266 6.72 1.49 26.98
C VAL A 266 6.35 0.15 26.33
N TYR A 267 5.89 0.19 25.07
CA TYR A 267 5.47 -1.01 24.35
C TYR A 267 6.57 -1.54 23.42
N PRO A 268 6.89 -2.85 23.48
CA PRO A 268 7.92 -3.46 22.62
C PRO A 268 7.32 -3.87 21.25
N GLY A 269 6.69 -2.95 20.56
CA GLY A 269 5.97 -3.22 19.31
C GLY A 269 6.31 -2.24 18.21
N TYR A 270 5.36 -2.08 17.27
CA TYR A 270 5.54 -1.24 16.09
C TYR A 270 4.20 -0.76 15.50
N VAL A 271 4.29 0.32 14.75
CA VAL A 271 3.24 0.79 13.84
C VAL A 271 3.45 0.18 12.46
N VAL A 272 2.38 -0.28 11.82
CA VAL A 272 2.38 -0.87 10.46
C VAL A 272 1.77 0.13 9.48
N ILE A 273 2.54 0.46 8.43
CA ILE A 273 2.16 1.40 7.36
C ILE A 273 2.26 0.67 6.01
N PRO A 274 1.23 0.66 5.17
CA PRO A 274 1.23 -0.02 3.89
C PRO A 274 1.92 0.82 2.79
N ASP A 275 3.12 1.36 3.09
CA ASP A 275 3.92 2.18 2.18
C ASP A 275 4.73 1.27 1.25
N GLY A 276 4.48 1.35 -0.07
CA GLY A 276 5.08 0.46 -1.04
C GLY A 276 4.74 -1.00 -0.75
N VAL A 277 5.74 -1.84 -0.50
CA VAL A 277 5.54 -3.25 -0.13
C VAL A 277 5.09 -3.42 1.32
N GLY A 278 5.43 -2.47 2.20
CA GLY A 278 5.13 -2.41 3.61
C GLY A 278 6.28 -1.88 4.46
N ALA A 279 5.95 -1.17 5.52
CA ALA A 279 6.90 -0.55 6.44
C ALA A 279 6.46 -0.70 7.90
N LEU A 280 7.45 -0.86 8.79
CA LEU A 280 7.24 -0.75 10.23
C LEU A 280 7.93 0.48 10.79
N VAL A 281 7.37 1.02 11.88
CA VAL A 281 8.00 2.04 12.73
C VAL A 281 7.96 1.52 14.15
N ARG A 282 9.12 1.08 14.67
CA ARG A 282 9.22 0.49 16.01
C ARG A 282 9.05 1.56 17.08
N THR A 283 8.34 1.22 18.15
CA THR A 283 7.99 2.15 19.23
C THR A 283 9.13 2.39 20.23
N ASN A 284 10.21 1.61 20.16
CA ASN A 284 11.38 1.75 21.02
C ASN A 284 12.32 2.90 20.63
N GLN A 285 11.98 3.69 19.63
CA GLN A 285 12.82 4.77 19.10
C GLN A 285 12.08 6.10 19.07
N ARG A 286 12.87 7.18 19.14
CA ARG A 286 12.40 8.56 19.06
C ARG A 286 12.55 9.09 17.63
N PHE A 287 11.51 9.72 17.10
CA PHE A 287 11.47 10.25 15.73
C PHE A 287 11.18 11.76 15.73
N ASP A 288 11.84 12.51 14.83
CA ASP A 288 11.62 13.94 14.63
C ASP A 288 10.70 14.24 13.44
N LYS A 289 9.93 13.26 13.01
CA LYS A 289 9.10 13.33 11.80
C LYS A 289 7.70 12.82 12.05
N THR A 290 6.79 13.25 11.16
CA THR A 290 5.43 12.75 11.06
C THR A 290 5.24 12.11 9.69
N TYR A 291 4.27 11.23 9.57
CA TYR A 291 3.87 10.64 8.29
C TYR A 291 2.48 11.12 7.89
N GLN A 292 2.31 11.49 6.65
CA GLN A 292 1.02 11.82 6.07
C GLN A 292 1.02 11.44 4.59
N SER A 293 0.05 10.62 4.17
CA SER A 293 -0.14 10.24 2.77
C SER A 293 -1.62 9.97 2.48
N ASP A 294 -2.09 10.35 1.30
CA ASP A 294 -3.44 10.02 0.86
C ASP A 294 -3.48 8.56 0.38
N TYR A 295 -4.56 7.84 0.66
CA TYR A 295 -4.76 6.51 0.09
C TYR A 295 -5.00 6.60 -1.42
N PHE A 296 -4.53 5.56 -2.13
CA PHE A 296 -4.65 5.41 -3.57
C PHE A 296 -3.97 6.53 -4.37
N GLY A 297 -2.87 7.07 -3.82
CA GLY A 297 -2.00 8.02 -4.49
C GLY A 297 -2.46 9.47 -4.49
N SER A 298 -1.81 10.27 -5.32
CA SER A 298 -2.01 11.72 -5.41
C SER A 298 -3.33 12.11 -6.08
N ASP A 299 -3.99 13.16 -5.58
CA ASP A 299 -5.15 13.74 -6.25
C ASP A 299 -4.74 14.94 -7.12
N LEU A 300 -4.62 14.69 -8.42
CA LEU A 300 -4.18 15.68 -9.41
C LEU A 300 -5.18 16.83 -9.59
N GLY A 301 -6.45 16.62 -9.28
CA GLY A 301 -7.49 17.65 -9.32
C GLY A 301 -7.19 18.80 -8.37
N TYR A 302 -6.57 18.50 -7.23
CA TYR A 302 -6.14 19.46 -6.22
C TYR A 302 -4.69 19.90 -6.35
N LEU A 303 -3.93 19.40 -7.34
CA LEU A 303 -2.47 19.60 -7.46
C LEU A 303 -1.70 19.15 -6.21
N ARG A 304 -2.17 18.14 -5.53
CA ARG A 304 -1.52 17.54 -4.37
C ARG A 304 -0.75 16.30 -4.79
N THR A 305 0.47 16.21 -4.30
CA THR A 305 1.30 15.01 -4.42
C THR A 305 1.31 14.27 -3.09
N SER A 306 1.06 12.98 -3.12
CA SER A 306 1.30 12.09 -1.99
C SER A 306 2.79 11.78 -1.88
N ILE A 307 3.30 11.57 -0.67
CA ILE A 307 4.70 11.18 -0.47
C ILE A 307 4.92 9.69 -0.74
N ALA A 308 3.86 8.91 -0.71
CA ALA A 308 3.88 7.47 -0.91
C ALA A 308 2.60 6.99 -1.59
N ASP A 309 2.70 5.85 -2.26
CA ASP A 309 1.56 5.14 -2.82
C ASP A 309 1.04 4.13 -1.80
N LEU A 310 -0.04 4.48 -1.10
CA LEU A 310 -0.75 3.59 -0.19
C LEU A 310 -1.79 2.80 -0.99
N SER A 311 -1.43 1.60 -1.41
CA SER A 311 -2.32 0.74 -2.22
C SER A 311 -3.40 0.02 -1.41
N LEU A 312 -3.15 -0.21 -0.11
CA LEU A 312 -4.09 -0.84 0.81
C LEU A 312 -4.69 0.19 1.78
N PRO A 313 -6.01 0.21 2.00
CA PRO A 313 -6.67 1.16 2.91
C PRO A 313 -6.65 0.65 4.37
N ILE A 314 -5.49 0.24 4.85
CA ILE A 314 -5.29 -0.32 6.18
C ILE A 314 -4.14 0.35 6.93
N TYR A 315 -4.10 0.18 8.23
CA TYR A 315 -2.94 0.39 9.10
C TYR A 315 -3.10 -0.44 10.37
N GLY A 316 -2.03 -0.55 11.15
CA GLY A 316 -2.12 -1.23 12.44
C GLY A 316 -1.08 -0.76 13.44
N MET A 317 -1.27 -1.19 14.67
CA MET A 317 -0.28 -1.05 15.73
C MET A 317 -0.24 -2.34 16.54
N ILE A 318 0.95 -2.90 16.64
CA ILE A 318 1.23 -4.05 17.48
C ILE A 318 1.90 -3.52 18.75
N HIS A 319 1.28 -3.78 19.89
CA HIS A 319 1.84 -3.38 21.20
C HIS A 319 2.90 -4.38 21.64
N GLN A 320 2.65 -5.64 21.44
CA GLN A 320 3.63 -6.71 21.61
C GLN A 320 3.34 -7.83 20.60
N VAL A 321 4.40 -8.23 19.89
CA VAL A 321 4.35 -9.35 18.93
C VAL A 321 3.92 -10.63 19.66
N ASP A 322 3.11 -11.45 19.00
CA ASP A 322 2.53 -12.70 19.50
C ASP A 322 1.67 -12.55 20.77
N ARG A 323 1.22 -11.34 21.06
CA ARG A 323 0.38 -11.11 22.24
C ARG A 323 -0.84 -10.24 21.94
N ILE A 324 -0.63 -8.98 21.54
CA ILE A 324 -1.72 -8.01 21.40
C ILE A 324 -1.38 -6.89 20.42
N GLY A 325 -2.37 -6.51 19.64
CA GLY A 325 -2.37 -5.38 18.73
C GLY A 325 -3.75 -5.14 18.16
N PHE A 326 -3.83 -4.23 17.23
CA PHE A 326 -5.04 -4.00 16.44
C PHE A 326 -4.67 -3.59 15.02
N TYR A 327 -5.60 -3.79 14.10
CA TYR A 327 -5.52 -3.13 12.81
C TYR A 327 -6.83 -2.42 12.47
N HIS A 328 -6.72 -1.44 11.62
CA HIS A 328 -7.82 -0.65 11.09
C HIS A 328 -7.90 -0.82 9.58
N GLU A 329 -9.12 -0.97 9.08
CA GLU A 329 -9.44 -1.02 7.66
C GLU A 329 -10.48 0.04 7.33
N ILE A 330 -10.28 0.81 6.24
CA ILE A 330 -11.34 1.63 5.66
C ILE A 330 -12.06 0.76 4.63
N VAL A 331 -13.30 0.41 4.95
CA VAL A 331 -14.16 -0.44 4.11
C VAL A 331 -14.79 0.39 2.99
N GLU A 332 -15.14 1.65 3.26
CA GLU A 332 -15.79 2.57 2.33
C GLU A 332 -15.24 3.99 2.52
N GLY A 333 -15.04 4.72 1.40
CA GLY A 333 -14.57 6.12 1.41
C GLY A 333 -13.05 6.30 1.50
N ALA A 334 -12.26 5.25 1.27
CA ALA A 334 -10.80 5.31 1.37
C ALA A 334 -10.17 6.31 0.38
N GLU A 335 -10.77 6.50 -0.78
CA GLU A 335 -10.32 7.46 -1.81
C GLU A 335 -10.34 8.92 -1.32
N HIS A 336 -11.09 9.21 -0.25
CA HIS A 336 -11.14 10.52 0.41
C HIS A 336 -10.39 10.57 1.73
N ALA A 337 -9.72 9.49 2.12
CA ALA A 337 -9.02 9.42 3.38
C ALA A 337 -7.52 9.72 3.24
N THR A 338 -6.95 10.25 4.32
CA THR A 338 -5.51 10.51 4.47
C THR A 338 -5.03 9.77 5.71
N LEU A 339 -4.00 8.96 5.58
CA LEU A 339 -3.31 8.33 6.70
C LEU A 339 -2.41 9.35 7.40
N LEU A 340 -2.52 9.43 8.72
CA LEU A 340 -1.75 10.31 9.58
C LEU A 340 -1.05 9.50 10.67
N ALA A 341 0.26 9.63 10.80
CA ALA A 341 0.97 9.06 11.93
C ALA A 341 1.92 10.07 12.57
N ASN A 342 1.90 10.10 13.88
CA ASN A 342 2.79 10.92 14.69
C ASN A 342 3.56 9.99 15.63
N PHE A 343 4.84 10.29 15.82
CA PHE A 343 5.72 9.46 16.59
C PHE A 343 6.31 10.26 17.75
N TRP A 344 6.66 9.54 18.82
CA TRP A 344 7.36 10.12 19.96
C TRP A 344 8.62 10.88 19.51
N GLY A 345 8.75 12.12 19.98
CA GLY A 345 9.97 12.89 19.83
C GLY A 345 9.84 14.32 19.34
N ARG A 346 8.93 14.61 18.40
CA ARG A 346 8.81 15.96 17.84
C ARG A 346 7.82 16.84 18.62
N ASN A 347 6.57 16.45 18.63
CA ASN A 347 5.46 17.24 19.18
C ASN A 347 4.60 16.42 20.14
N THR A 348 4.92 15.16 20.37
CA THR A 348 4.14 14.23 21.17
C THR A 348 5.04 13.21 21.87
N ARG A 349 4.57 12.66 22.97
CA ARG A 349 5.16 11.50 23.66
C ARG A 349 4.56 10.18 23.19
N TYR A 350 3.62 10.22 22.27
CA TYR A 350 2.89 9.05 21.82
C TYR A 350 3.22 8.70 20.36
N HIS A 351 3.29 7.41 20.10
CA HIS A 351 3.13 6.86 18.77
C HIS A 351 1.64 6.70 18.51
N ARG A 352 1.11 7.36 17.53
CA ARG A 352 -0.29 7.26 17.13
C ARG A 352 -0.42 7.19 15.63
N ILE A 353 -1.42 6.45 15.15
CA ILE A 353 -1.79 6.34 13.76
C ILE A 353 -3.30 6.42 13.63
N THR A 354 -3.78 7.13 12.64
CA THR A 354 -5.21 7.35 12.42
C THR A 354 -5.48 7.75 10.98
N ASN A 355 -6.75 7.80 10.59
CA ASN A 355 -7.20 8.36 9.33
C ASN A 355 -7.90 9.70 9.55
N ARG A 356 -7.74 10.59 8.57
CA ARG A 356 -8.58 11.75 8.38
C ARG A 356 -9.49 11.51 7.18
N TYR A 357 -10.79 11.53 7.38
CA TYR A 357 -11.77 11.55 6.30
C TYR A 357 -12.01 12.99 5.86
N ASN A 358 -11.82 13.30 4.57
CA ASN A 358 -11.90 14.65 4.03
C ASN A 358 -13.24 14.84 3.31
N VAL A 359 -14.14 15.63 3.88
CA VAL A 359 -15.41 16.01 3.23
C VAL A 359 -15.25 17.19 2.29
N ARG A 360 -14.21 18.02 2.49
CA ARG A 360 -13.78 19.08 1.58
C ARG A 360 -12.28 19.25 1.62
N ARG A 361 -11.69 19.66 0.50
CA ARG A 361 -10.27 20.03 0.42
C ARG A 361 -10.11 21.41 -0.22
N ILE A 362 -9.20 22.21 0.31
CA ILE A 362 -8.80 23.49 -0.27
C ILE A 362 -7.93 23.21 -1.50
N PHE A 363 -8.18 23.90 -2.59
CA PHE A 363 -7.32 23.92 -3.76
C PHE A 363 -6.85 25.32 -4.09
N ARG A 364 -5.69 25.43 -4.77
CA ARG A 364 -5.16 26.70 -5.22
C ARG A 364 -5.64 26.99 -6.63
N ASN A 365 -6.48 28.01 -6.80
CA ASN A 365 -6.91 28.47 -8.12
C ASN A 365 -5.82 29.36 -8.72
N ILE A 366 -5.07 28.81 -9.69
CA ILE A 366 -3.95 29.50 -10.35
C ILE A 366 -4.51 30.48 -11.38
N ILE A 367 -4.15 31.77 -11.27
CA ILE A 367 -4.69 32.86 -12.09
C ILE A 367 -3.71 33.36 -13.17
N ASN A 368 -2.43 32.97 -13.09
CA ASN A 368 -1.44 33.38 -14.09
C ASN A 368 -0.35 32.30 -14.32
N ARG A 369 0.47 32.52 -15.33
CA ARG A 369 1.57 31.60 -15.70
C ARG A 369 2.74 31.58 -14.69
N ALA A 370 2.83 32.58 -13.80
CA ALA A 370 3.83 32.61 -12.73
C ALA A 370 3.48 31.71 -11.54
N GLY A 371 2.26 31.12 -11.54
CA GLY A 371 1.78 30.29 -10.45
C GLY A 371 1.11 31.07 -9.32
N ASP A 372 0.88 32.37 -9.51
CA ASP A 372 0.09 33.13 -8.54
C ASP A 372 -1.35 32.62 -8.52
N GLY A 373 -1.95 32.54 -7.33
CA GLY A 373 -3.27 31.99 -7.17
C GLY A 373 -3.88 32.31 -5.81
N GLN A 374 -5.14 32.00 -5.69
CA GLN A 374 -5.92 32.14 -4.46
C GLN A 374 -6.39 30.77 -4.02
N ASP A 375 -6.31 30.52 -2.70
CA ASP A 375 -6.89 29.33 -2.12
C ASP A 375 -8.43 29.41 -2.17
N VAL A 376 -9.06 28.35 -2.64
CA VAL A 376 -10.51 28.23 -2.83
C VAL A 376 -11.01 26.98 -2.12
N LEU A 377 -12.16 27.08 -1.47
CA LEU A 377 -12.87 25.96 -0.89
C LEU A 377 -14.08 25.63 -1.78
N PRO A 378 -14.26 24.38 -2.20
CA PRO A 378 -15.52 23.94 -2.82
C PRO A 378 -16.70 24.15 -1.86
N GLU A 379 -17.84 24.58 -2.40
CA GLU A 379 -19.08 24.72 -1.61
C GLU A 379 -19.64 23.33 -1.27
N GLU A 380 -19.62 22.43 -2.24
CA GLU A 380 -20.10 21.06 -2.14
C GLU A 380 -19.17 20.20 -1.26
N MET A 381 -19.77 19.32 -0.47
CA MET A 381 -19.08 18.23 0.23
C MET A 381 -18.94 17.01 -0.67
N VAL A 382 -17.94 16.19 -0.37
CA VAL A 382 -17.91 14.79 -0.80
C VAL A 382 -19.05 14.06 -0.11
N MET A 383 -19.92 13.42 -0.88
CA MET A 383 -21.11 12.73 -0.37
C MET A 383 -20.91 11.21 -0.23
N GLN A 384 -19.69 10.71 -0.45
CA GLN A 384 -19.35 9.31 -0.25
C GLN A 384 -19.37 8.99 1.25
N PRO A 385 -20.06 7.94 1.71
CA PRO A 385 -19.98 7.50 3.10
C PRO A 385 -18.58 7.05 3.50
N TYR A 386 -18.33 7.06 4.81
CA TYR A 386 -17.13 6.49 5.40
C TYR A 386 -17.48 5.34 6.33
N GLU A 387 -16.81 4.21 6.16
CA GLU A 387 -16.81 3.13 7.14
C GLU A 387 -15.38 2.70 7.45
N GLY A 388 -15.01 2.81 8.73
CA GLY A 388 -13.73 2.33 9.26
C GLY A 388 -13.95 1.25 10.31
N THR A 389 -13.24 0.12 10.19
CA THR A 389 -13.35 -1.02 11.10
C THR A 389 -12.06 -1.18 11.89
N TYR A 390 -12.17 -1.34 13.21
CA TYR A 390 -11.08 -1.65 14.13
C TYR A 390 -11.19 -3.10 14.58
N GLN A 391 -10.17 -3.91 14.36
CA GLN A 391 -10.14 -5.32 14.76
C GLN A 391 -8.99 -5.57 15.73
N LEU A 392 -9.28 -6.31 16.80
CA LEU A 392 -8.31 -6.72 17.78
C LEU A 392 -7.51 -7.92 17.28
N LEU A 393 -6.20 -7.88 17.44
CA LEU A 393 -5.28 -8.96 17.11
C LEU A 393 -4.68 -9.54 18.40
N LYS A 394 -4.72 -10.88 18.54
CA LYS A 394 -4.31 -11.58 19.75
C LYS A 394 -3.41 -12.77 19.40
N ASN A 395 -2.52 -13.11 20.35
CA ASN A 395 -1.60 -14.24 20.21
C ASN A 395 -0.80 -14.15 18.90
N ASP A 396 -0.60 -15.23 18.20
CA ASP A 396 0.10 -15.36 16.91
C ASP A 396 -0.39 -14.40 15.80
N GLN A 397 -1.63 -13.92 15.90
CA GLN A 397 -2.15 -12.90 14.99
C GLN A 397 -1.67 -11.47 15.34
N ALA A 398 -1.07 -11.23 16.49
CA ALA A 398 -0.56 -9.93 16.88
C ALA A 398 0.79 -9.63 16.19
N SER A 399 0.77 -9.52 14.86
CA SER A 399 1.91 -9.24 14.01
C SER A 399 1.48 -8.56 12.71
N TYR A 400 2.42 -8.02 11.92
CA TYR A 400 2.11 -7.51 10.58
C TYR A 400 1.63 -8.63 9.64
N VAL A 401 2.07 -9.89 9.85
CA VAL A 401 1.57 -11.05 9.12
C VAL A 401 0.11 -11.32 9.49
N GLY A 402 -0.24 -11.25 10.79
CA GLY A 402 -1.62 -11.37 11.23
C GLY A 402 -2.53 -10.25 10.70
N ILE A 403 -2.00 -9.02 10.52
CA ILE A 403 -2.71 -7.95 9.80
C ILE A 403 -2.98 -8.35 8.36
N ALA A 404 -1.96 -8.86 7.63
CA ALA A 404 -2.12 -9.31 6.25
C ALA A 404 -3.16 -10.44 6.13
N GLN A 405 -3.12 -11.44 7.01
CA GLN A 405 -4.08 -12.55 7.06
C GLN A 405 -5.51 -12.08 7.37
N SER A 406 -5.66 -11.18 8.37
CA SER A 406 -6.98 -10.64 8.74
C SER A 406 -7.59 -9.85 7.61
N TYR A 407 -6.79 -9.02 6.93
CA TYR A 407 -7.26 -8.27 5.77
C TYR A 407 -7.55 -9.18 4.57
N GLN A 408 -6.71 -10.19 4.31
CA GLN A 408 -6.95 -11.21 3.29
C GLN A 408 -8.29 -11.94 3.54
N ALA A 409 -8.56 -12.35 4.78
CA ALA A 409 -9.81 -13.01 5.15
C ALA A 409 -11.04 -12.09 4.93
N ASN A 410 -10.92 -10.79 5.20
CA ASN A 410 -11.98 -9.82 4.92
C ASN A 410 -12.22 -9.65 3.40
N LEU A 411 -11.15 -9.60 2.59
CA LEU A 411 -11.25 -9.55 1.13
C LEU A 411 -11.89 -10.83 0.57
N GLU A 412 -11.54 -11.98 1.11
CA GLU A 412 -12.12 -13.28 0.76
C GLU A 412 -13.62 -13.33 1.10
N ALA A 413 -14.01 -12.94 2.32
CA ALA A 413 -15.39 -12.88 2.75
C ALA A 413 -16.26 -11.97 1.87
N ARG A 414 -15.68 -10.89 1.34
CA ARG A 414 -16.34 -9.97 0.39
C ARG A 414 -16.24 -10.43 -1.06
N GLN A 415 -15.59 -11.56 -1.34
CA GLN A 415 -15.30 -12.05 -2.69
C GLN A 415 -14.51 -11.03 -3.54
N SER A 416 -13.67 -10.25 -2.90
CA SER A 416 -12.84 -9.20 -3.52
C SER A 416 -11.50 -9.72 -4.05
N ILE A 417 -11.15 -10.97 -3.78
CA ILE A 417 -9.98 -11.67 -4.33
C ILE A 417 -10.40 -13.06 -4.80
N ARG A 418 -9.75 -13.56 -5.85
CA ARG A 418 -10.02 -14.88 -6.43
C ARG A 418 -8.72 -15.65 -6.51
N SER A 419 -8.77 -16.95 -6.21
CA SER A 419 -7.63 -17.82 -6.39
C SER A 419 -7.42 -18.11 -7.87
N LEU A 420 -6.20 -17.88 -8.34
CA LEU A 420 -5.63 -18.48 -9.53
C LEU A 420 -4.68 -19.58 -9.05
N GLU A 421 -4.84 -20.77 -9.58
CA GLU A 421 -4.01 -21.92 -9.20
C GLU A 421 -2.98 -22.22 -10.31
N PRO A 422 -1.82 -21.56 -10.32
CA PRO A 422 -0.76 -21.86 -11.26
C PRO A 422 -0.23 -23.27 -10.99
N THR A 423 0.19 -23.96 -12.03
CA THR A 423 0.76 -25.32 -11.93
C THR A 423 2.27 -25.29 -11.65
N GLN A 424 2.90 -24.16 -11.92
CA GLN A 424 4.33 -23.90 -11.72
C GLN A 424 4.49 -22.42 -11.32
N THR A 425 5.66 -22.03 -10.83
CA THR A 425 5.99 -20.62 -10.61
C THR A 425 5.82 -19.81 -11.89
N PRO A 426 4.87 -18.86 -11.97
CA PRO A 426 4.66 -18.11 -13.20
C PRO A 426 5.77 -17.07 -13.43
N MET A 427 6.11 -16.83 -14.69
CA MET A 427 7.01 -15.74 -15.08
C MET A 427 6.30 -14.74 -15.99
N GLN A 428 6.38 -13.45 -15.67
CA GLN A 428 5.92 -12.40 -16.57
C GLN A 428 6.97 -12.16 -17.66
N VAL A 429 6.55 -12.30 -18.91
CA VAL A 429 7.35 -12.02 -20.10
C VAL A 429 6.69 -10.88 -20.89
N ALA A 430 7.19 -9.67 -20.70
CA ALA A 430 6.76 -8.54 -21.50
C ALA A 430 7.62 -8.41 -22.76
N MET A 431 7.02 -8.13 -23.92
CA MET A 431 7.76 -7.98 -25.18
C MET A 431 7.38 -6.68 -25.89
N ILE A 432 8.39 -5.93 -26.35
CA ILE A 432 8.18 -4.75 -27.21
C ILE A 432 8.06 -5.21 -28.64
N ILE A 433 6.90 -5.01 -29.25
CA ILE A 433 6.59 -5.43 -30.62
C ILE A 433 7.03 -4.35 -31.60
N HIS A 434 6.44 -3.16 -31.49
CA HIS A 434 6.72 -2.05 -32.39
C HIS A 434 6.99 -0.77 -31.64
N GLU A 435 7.80 0.11 -32.27
CA GLU A 435 8.00 1.48 -31.85
C GLU A 435 8.10 2.41 -33.07
N GLN A 436 7.94 3.70 -32.88
CA GLN A 436 8.07 4.71 -33.92
C GLN A 436 9.42 5.41 -33.83
N GLU A 437 10.13 5.42 -34.95
CA GLU A 437 11.37 6.18 -35.11
C GLU A 437 11.07 7.51 -35.84
N PRO A 438 11.41 8.67 -35.26
CA PRO A 438 11.30 9.96 -35.95
C PRO A 438 12.18 10.00 -37.18
N THR A 439 11.60 10.43 -38.32
CA THR A 439 12.30 10.59 -39.59
C THR A 439 12.21 12.05 -40.06
N PHE A 440 12.90 12.38 -41.16
CA PHE A 440 12.86 13.76 -41.69
C PHE A 440 11.43 14.18 -42.13
N PHE A 441 10.60 13.22 -42.57
CA PHE A 441 9.21 13.43 -42.99
C PHE A 441 8.23 12.56 -42.20
N GLY A 442 8.15 12.73 -40.87
CA GLY A 442 7.22 11.99 -40.03
C GLY A 442 7.91 10.88 -39.24
N THR A 443 7.29 9.72 -39.14
CA THR A 443 7.81 8.56 -38.39
C THR A 443 7.84 7.33 -39.29
N SER A 444 8.73 6.39 -38.99
CA SER A 444 8.74 5.04 -39.54
C SER A 444 8.60 4.01 -38.43
N ARG A 445 7.85 2.93 -38.72
CA ARG A 445 7.69 1.82 -37.77
C ARG A 445 9.00 1.04 -37.70
N LEU A 446 9.46 0.82 -36.47
CA LEU A 446 10.53 -0.08 -36.11
C LEU A 446 9.91 -1.32 -35.42
N THR A 447 10.06 -2.50 -36.03
CA THR A 447 9.68 -3.77 -35.39
C THR A 447 10.85 -4.26 -34.57
N MET A 448 10.64 -4.40 -33.24
CA MET A 448 11.64 -4.91 -32.30
C MET A 448 11.52 -6.42 -32.13
N THR A 449 10.29 -6.93 -32.12
CA THR A 449 9.97 -8.37 -32.01
C THR A 449 8.80 -8.65 -32.93
N SER A 450 8.94 -9.53 -33.91
CA SER A 450 7.83 -9.98 -34.77
C SER A 450 6.94 -10.99 -34.03
N MET A 451 5.78 -11.34 -34.54
CA MET A 451 4.93 -12.37 -33.93
C MET A 451 5.59 -13.76 -34.01
N ASP A 452 6.31 -14.08 -35.09
CA ASP A 452 7.11 -15.29 -35.17
C ASP A 452 8.24 -15.32 -34.12
N ASP A 453 8.84 -14.16 -33.80
CA ASP A 453 9.85 -14.02 -32.74
C ASP A 453 9.22 -14.20 -31.37
N VAL A 454 8.00 -13.69 -31.13
CA VAL A 454 7.25 -13.90 -29.89
C VAL A 454 7.06 -15.38 -29.61
N GLN A 455 6.61 -16.15 -30.62
CA GLN A 455 6.47 -17.60 -30.48
C GLN A 455 7.82 -18.28 -30.26
N THR A 456 8.85 -17.89 -31.02
CA THR A 456 10.20 -18.46 -30.90
C THR A 456 10.77 -18.23 -29.49
N ILE A 457 10.65 -17.05 -28.94
CA ILE A 457 11.13 -16.73 -27.56
C ILE A 457 10.32 -17.53 -26.53
N ARG A 458 8.99 -17.58 -26.68
CA ARG A 458 8.11 -18.35 -25.82
C ARG A 458 8.50 -19.83 -25.78
N ASP A 459 8.67 -20.46 -26.96
CA ASP A 459 9.00 -21.87 -27.08
C ASP A 459 10.38 -22.20 -26.47
N ARG A 460 11.39 -21.34 -26.67
CA ARG A 460 12.70 -21.47 -26.02
C ARG A 460 12.61 -21.38 -24.50
N LEU A 461 11.80 -20.48 -23.97
CA LEU A 461 11.56 -20.38 -22.52
C LEU A 461 10.87 -21.66 -22.01
N MET A 462 9.94 -22.25 -22.75
CA MET A 462 9.33 -23.54 -22.42
C MET A 462 10.35 -24.68 -22.46
N GLU A 463 11.26 -24.71 -23.46
CA GLU A 463 12.36 -25.67 -23.51
C GLU A 463 13.32 -25.53 -22.33
N ASP A 464 13.49 -24.32 -21.79
CA ASP A 464 14.26 -24.02 -20.56
C ASP A 464 13.48 -24.34 -19.27
N GLY A 465 12.26 -24.92 -19.35
CA GLY A 465 11.44 -25.34 -18.21
C GLY A 465 10.54 -24.26 -17.64
N ILE A 466 10.35 -23.14 -18.35
CA ILE A 466 9.47 -22.03 -17.95
C ILE A 466 8.12 -22.20 -18.66
N GLU A 467 7.31 -23.11 -18.13
CA GLU A 467 6.04 -23.49 -18.78
C GLU A 467 4.89 -22.50 -18.48
N GLU A 468 4.86 -21.89 -17.28
CA GLU A 468 3.81 -20.95 -16.86
C GLU A 468 4.22 -19.52 -17.18
N GLN A 469 3.82 -19.02 -18.35
CA GLN A 469 4.19 -17.67 -18.83
C GLN A 469 2.98 -16.74 -18.83
N VAL A 470 3.17 -15.52 -18.30
CA VAL A 470 2.22 -14.42 -18.41
C VAL A 470 2.76 -13.42 -19.43
N LEU A 471 2.28 -13.52 -20.67
CA LEU A 471 2.75 -12.68 -21.76
C LEU A 471 2.11 -11.30 -21.73
N VAL A 472 2.90 -10.24 -21.92
CA VAL A 472 2.44 -8.85 -22.05
C VAL A 472 3.01 -8.24 -23.32
N LEU A 473 2.17 -8.05 -24.34
CA LEU A 473 2.60 -7.48 -25.62
C LEU A 473 2.46 -5.95 -25.59
N LYS A 474 3.59 -5.25 -25.69
CA LYS A 474 3.69 -3.79 -25.63
C LYS A 474 3.92 -3.22 -27.04
N GLY A 475 3.21 -2.14 -27.38
CA GLY A 475 3.34 -1.55 -28.72
C GLY A 475 2.90 -2.47 -29.85
N TRP A 476 1.89 -3.31 -29.62
CA TRP A 476 1.39 -4.36 -30.51
C TRP A 476 0.73 -3.86 -31.81
N SER A 477 0.47 -2.55 -31.91
CA SER A 477 -0.11 -1.90 -33.08
C SER A 477 0.93 -1.11 -33.89
N ASP A 478 0.53 -0.62 -35.06
CA ASP A 478 1.39 0.21 -35.95
C ASP A 478 1.89 1.51 -35.29
N ASP A 479 1.11 2.05 -34.35
CA ASP A 479 1.47 3.29 -33.63
C ASP A 479 2.64 3.08 -32.65
N GLY A 480 2.95 1.85 -32.26
CA GLY A 480 4.05 1.52 -31.36
C GLY A 480 3.78 1.87 -29.90
N LEU A 481 4.82 1.63 -29.07
CA LEU A 481 4.72 1.71 -27.62
C LEU A 481 4.47 3.13 -27.09
N ALA A 482 5.12 4.13 -27.66
CA ALA A 482 5.09 5.50 -27.13
C ALA A 482 3.75 6.23 -27.29
N TYR A 483 2.88 5.72 -28.16
CA TYR A 483 1.58 6.35 -28.41
C TYR A 483 0.51 5.98 -27.39
N ARG A 484 0.67 4.88 -26.66
CA ARG A 484 -0.17 4.34 -25.59
C ARG A 484 -1.61 3.94 -25.97
N GLN A 485 -2.22 4.58 -26.97
CA GLN A 485 -3.56 4.25 -27.47
C GLN A 485 -3.50 3.85 -28.93
N PRO A 486 -3.33 2.56 -29.23
CA PRO A 486 -3.15 2.05 -30.60
C PRO A 486 -4.42 2.16 -31.45
N TYR A 487 -4.21 2.11 -32.75
CA TYR A 487 -5.28 1.93 -33.75
C TYR A 487 -5.42 0.45 -34.09
N TYR A 488 -6.50 -0.20 -33.69
CA TYR A 488 -6.72 -1.63 -34.01
C TYR A 488 -6.77 -1.93 -35.49
N PHE A 489 -7.20 -0.95 -36.29
CA PHE A 489 -7.37 -1.13 -37.72
C PHE A 489 -6.04 -1.22 -38.48
N ASN A 490 -4.96 -0.77 -37.87
CA ASN A 490 -3.62 -0.75 -38.43
C ASN A 490 -2.71 -1.75 -37.70
N LEU A 491 -3.10 -3.02 -37.67
CA LEU A 491 -2.26 -4.10 -37.17
C LEU A 491 -1.30 -4.56 -38.25
N PRO A 492 -0.01 -4.42 -38.09
CA PRO A 492 0.99 -4.78 -39.11
C PRO A 492 0.96 -6.27 -39.46
N ASP A 493 0.73 -7.11 -38.46
CA ASP A 493 0.63 -8.56 -38.55
C ASP A 493 -0.57 -9.05 -37.71
N ARG A 494 -1.78 -8.83 -38.25
CA ARG A 494 -3.01 -9.23 -37.54
C ARG A 494 -3.12 -10.73 -37.37
N GLN A 495 -2.74 -11.51 -38.40
CA GLN A 495 -2.86 -12.97 -38.38
C GLN A 495 -1.86 -13.56 -37.37
N GLY A 496 -0.58 -13.14 -37.42
CA GLY A 496 0.40 -13.60 -36.44
C GLY A 496 0.02 -13.28 -35.01
N LEU A 497 -0.62 -12.12 -34.76
CA LEU A 497 -1.12 -11.78 -33.43
C LEU A 497 -2.24 -12.73 -32.97
N ILE A 498 -3.18 -13.07 -33.87
CA ILE A 498 -4.24 -14.05 -33.58
C ILE A 498 -3.64 -15.42 -33.31
N ASP A 499 -2.71 -15.88 -34.16
CA ASP A 499 -2.06 -17.18 -34.00
C ASP A 499 -1.36 -17.29 -32.62
N VAL A 500 -0.60 -16.26 -32.20
CA VAL A 500 0.01 -16.20 -30.87
C VAL A 500 -1.04 -16.32 -29.76
N MET A 501 -2.18 -15.62 -29.88
CA MET A 501 -3.24 -15.67 -28.87
C MET A 501 -3.93 -17.04 -28.83
N GLU A 502 -4.18 -17.66 -29.99
CA GLU A 502 -4.76 -18.99 -30.06
C GLU A 502 -3.84 -20.04 -29.41
N ASP A 503 -2.54 -20.01 -29.71
CA ASP A 503 -1.55 -20.94 -29.17
C ASP A 503 -1.41 -20.77 -27.64
N VAL A 504 -1.28 -19.53 -27.15
CA VAL A 504 -1.16 -19.26 -25.70
C VAL A 504 -2.43 -19.66 -24.94
N ASN A 505 -3.62 -19.37 -25.50
CA ASN A 505 -4.89 -19.77 -24.90
C ASN A 505 -5.10 -21.30 -24.92
N ALA A 506 -4.63 -21.99 -25.98
CA ALA A 506 -4.71 -23.45 -26.10
C ALA A 506 -3.87 -24.14 -24.99
N ASP A 507 -2.76 -23.54 -24.57
CA ASP A 507 -1.93 -24.00 -23.47
C ASP A 507 -2.46 -23.59 -22.07
N GLY A 508 -3.60 -22.91 -22.01
CA GLY A 508 -4.21 -22.45 -20.77
C GLY A 508 -3.48 -21.26 -20.12
N GLN A 509 -2.56 -20.63 -20.85
CA GLN A 509 -1.78 -19.48 -20.37
C GLN A 509 -2.49 -18.13 -20.67
N HIS A 510 -1.88 -17.04 -20.23
CA HIS A 510 -2.45 -15.70 -20.38
C HIS A 510 -1.60 -14.82 -21.28
N VAL A 511 -2.25 -14.17 -22.26
CA VAL A 511 -1.67 -13.12 -23.08
C VAL A 511 -2.47 -11.82 -22.94
N TYR A 512 -1.77 -10.75 -22.58
CA TYR A 512 -2.33 -9.42 -22.38
C TYR A 512 -1.78 -8.45 -23.41
N LEU A 513 -2.66 -7.63 -23.96
CA LEU A 513 -2.27 -6.47 -24.75
C LEU A 513 -2.09 -5.27 -23.80
N GLU A 514 -0.88 -4.68 -23.75
CA GLU A 514 -0.71 -3.47 -22.96
C GLU A 514 -1.44 -2.31 -23.63
N GLN A 515 -2.32 -1.68 -22.87
CA GLN A 515 -3.17 -0.58 -23.33
C GLN A 515 -3.46 0.40 -22.20
N ASP A 516 -3.42 1.68 -22.50
CA ASP A 516 -3.79 2.72 -21.54
C ASP A 516 -4.97 3.53 -22.06
N TYR A 517 -6.03 3.68 -21.25
CA TYR A 517 -7.20 4.48 -21.58
C TYR A 517 -7.30 5.76 -20.75
N LEU A 518 -6.69 5.79 -19.53
CA LEU A 518 -6.70 6.98 -18.67
C LEU A 518 -5.60 7.98 -19.02
N VAL A 519 -4.50 7.50 -19.56
CA VAL A 519 -3.34 8.34 -19.90
C VAL A 519 -3.00 8.18 -21.38
N SER A 520 -2.73 9.29 -22.04
CA SER A 520 -2.36 9.31 -23.44
C SER A 520 -1.14 10.19 -23.69
N SER A 521 -0.31 9.80 -24.65
CA SER A 521 0.84 10.58 -25.10
C SER A 521 0.40 11.75 -25.99
N GLU A 522 1.15 12.86 -25.97
CA GLU A 522 0.98 13.96 -26.94
C GLU A 522 1.16 13.53 -28.41
N LEU A 523 1.73 12.36 -28.62
CA LEU A 523 1.93 11.77 -29.94
C LEU A 523 0.64 11.10 -30.47
N SER A 524 -0.32 10.76 -29.61
CA SER A 524 -1.52 10.05 -29.98
C SER A 524 -2.44 10.86 -30.86
N SER A 525 -2.80 10.31 -32.04
CA SER A 525 -3.77 10.89 -32.94
C SER A 525 -5.25 10.56 -32.55
N ARG A 526 -5.46 9.62 -31.62
CA ARG A 526 -6.79 9.25 -31.12
C ARG A 526 -7.35 10.19 -30.09
N VAL A 527 -6.57 11.16 -29.60
CA VAL A 527 -6.95 12.08 -28.53
C VAL A 527 -7.05 13.51 -29.08
N GLN A 528 -8.18 14.13 -28.86
CA GLN A 528 -8.41 15.54 -29.13
C GLN A 528 -8.06 16.33 -27.85
N PHE A 529 -6.80 16.78 -27.72
CA PHE A 529 -6.26 17.35 -26.48
C PHE A 529 -7.06 18.53 -25.88
N ASN A 530 -7.86 19.23 -26.65
CA ASN A 530 -8.69 20.32 -26.11
C ASN A 530 -10.02 19.84 -25.51
N ARG A 531 -10.52 18.68 -25.96
CA ARG A 531 -11.79 18.09 -25.55
C ARG A 531 -11.62 16.93 -24.58
N ASP A 532 -10.62 16.03 -24.85
CA ASP A 532 -10.52 14.74 -24.18
C ASP A 532 -9.65 14.79 -22.92
N VAL A 533 -8.74 15.79 -22.83
CA VAL A 533 -7.81 15.91 -21.69
C VAL A 533 -8.50 16.54 -20.49
N ALA A 534 -8.48 15.83 -19.38
CA ALA A 534 -9.04 16.25 -18.11
C ALA A 534 -8.35 17.52 -17.57
N ARG A 535 -9.12 18.32 -16.86
CA ARG A 535 -8.66 19.55 -16.22
C ARG A 535 -8.75 19.41 -14.70
N ASN A 536 -7.79 19.98 -14.01
CA ASN A 536 -7.86 20.10 -12.55
C ASN A 536 -8.87 21.19 -12.14
N TYR A 537 -9.08 21.37 -10.85
CA TYR A 537 -10.01 22.39 -10.33
C TYR A 537 -9.61 23.82 -10.65
N SER A 538 -8.35 24.08 -10.99
CA SER A 538 -7.88 25.36 -11.54
C SER A 538 -8.08 25.47 -13.06
N LYS A 539 -8.80 24.51 -13.67
CA LYS A 539 -9.10 24.45 -15.13
C LYS A 539 -7.86 24.26 -16.01
N LEU A 540 -6.73 23.85 -15.43
CA LEU A 540 -5.50 23.54 -16.15
C LEU A 540 -5.54 22.08 -16.61
N LYS A 541 -5.04 21.81 -17.82
CA LYS A 541 -4.90 20.43 -18.31
C LYS A 541 -4.00 19.62 -17.39
N MET A 542 -4.42 18.43 -17.06
CA MET A 542 -3.65 17.50 -16.23
C MET A 542 -2.64 16.76 -17.12
N SER A 543 -1.36 16.91 -16.81
CA SER A 543 -0.26 16.31 -17.56
C SER A 543 0.95 16.09 -16.68
N TYR A 544 1.80 15.16 -17.11
CA TYR A 544 3.15 15.04 -16.59
C TYR A 544 4.16 14.87 -17.73
N ARG A 545 5.44 15.02 -17.42
CA ARG A 545 6.52 14.85 -18.40
C ARG A 545 7.20 13.53 -18.21
N LEU A 546 7.19 12.69 -19.25
CA LEU A 546 8.00 11.49 -19.32
C LEU A 546 9.42 11.87 -19.75
N ASN A 547 10.38 11.67 -18.84
CA ASN A 547 11.78 11.94 -19.14
C ASN A 547 12.34 10.86 -20.06
N ARG A 548 13.12 11.28 -21.05
CA ARG A 548 13.86 10.43 -21.99
C ARG A 548 15.36 10.58 -21.77
N LEU A 549 16.13 9.61 -22.22
CA LEU A 549 17.60 9.65 -22.11
C LEU A 549 18.26 10.79 -22.90
N ASP A 550 17.58 11.31 -23.94
CA ASP A 550 18.05 12.43 -24.77
C ASP A 550 17.66 13.82 -24.24
N ASN A 551 17.09 13.89 -23.02
CA ASN A 551 16.57 15.10 -22.40
C ASN A 551 15.46 15.82 -23.20
N GLN A 552 14.77 15.13 -24.10
CA GLN A 552 13.59 15.64 -24.80
C GLN A 552 12.34 14.95 -24.23
N PRO A 553 11.70 15.50 -23.21
CA PRO A 553 10.56 14.86 -22.57
C PRO A 553 9.35 14.85 -23.49
N ILE A 554 8.51 13.81 -23.35
CA ILE A 554 7.19 13.72 -23.96
C ILE A 554 6.16 14.09 -22.90
N ASN A 555 5.15 14.88 -23.28
CA ASN A 555 4.03 15.15 -22.39
C ASN A 555 3.03 14.01 -22.47
N GLU A 556 2.62 13.50 -21.32
CA GLU A 556 1.52 12.57 -21.15
C GLU A 556 0.37 13.30 -20.45
N TYR A 557 -0.86 13.00 -20.86
CA TYR A 557 -2.06 13.70 -20.45
C TYR A 557 -3.07 12.72 -19.87
N TYR A 558 -3.71 13.12 -18.77
CA TYR A 558 -4.83 12.39 -18.18
C TYR A 558 -6.11 12.74 -18.93
N LEU A 559 -6.90 11.74 -19.30
CA LEU A 559 -8.15 11.92 -20.01
C LEU A 559 -9.31 12.05 -19.02
N TYR A 560 -10.43 12.60 -19.46
CA TYR A 560 -11.66 12.49 -18.68
C TYR A 560 -12.06 11.01 -18.53
N PRO A 561 -12.43 10.54 -17.32
CA PRO A 561 -12.81 9.14 -17.12
C PRO A 561 -13.94 8.68 -18.06
N SER A 562 -14.94 9.52 -18.30
CA SER A 562 -16.02 9.25 -19.25
C SER A 562 -15.54 9.05 -20.70
N ILE A 563 -14.50 9.79 -21.12
CA ILE A 563 -13.87 9.62 -22.44
C ILE A 563 -13.09 8.30 -22.50
N ALA A 564 -12.37 7.96 -21.41
CA ALA A 564 -11.64 6.69 -21.30
C ALA A 564 -12.59 5.49 -21.42
N GLU A 565 -13.71 5.52 -20.67
CA GLU A 565 -14.74 4.49 -20.71
C GLU A 565 -15.37 4.36 -22.11
N GLN A 566 -15.75 5.49 -22.75
CA GLN A 566 -16.28 5.48 -24.09
C GLN A 566 -15.30 4.90 -25.12
N LYS A 567 -14.00 5.21 -24.99
CA LYS A 567 -12.96 4.66 -25.89
C LYS A 567 -12.82 3.16 -25.72
N LEU A 568 -12.78 2.66 -24.48
CA LEU A 568 -12.75 1.23 -24.20
C LEU A 568 -13.99 0.53 -24.79
N ALA A 569 -15.19 1.06 -24.51
CA ALA A 569 -16.43 0.48 -25.02
C ALA A 569 -16.46 0.39 -26.56
N ASN A 570 -15.91 1.39 -27.26
CA ASN A 570 -15.84 1.37 -28.73
C ASN A 570 -14.81 0.34 -29.27
N ASP A 571 -13.86 -0.03 -28.45
CA ASP A 571 -12.76 -0.93 -28.83
C ASP A 571 -13.06 -2.41 -28.50
N LEU A 572 -14.05 -2.69 -27.60
CA LEU A 572 -14.31 -4.03 -27.07
C LEU A 572 -14.57 -5.10 -28.15
N ASP A 573 -15.42 -4.79 -29.14
CA ASP A 573 -15.75 -5.75 -30.22
C ASP A 573 -14.49 -6.12 -31.03
N ALA A 574 -13.66 -5.12 -31.37
CA ALA A 574 -12.44 -5.34 -32.13
C ALA A 574 -11.41 -6.15 -31.35
N ILE A 575 -11.40 -6.03 -30.02
CA ILE A 575 -10.50 -6.79 -29.11
C ILE A 575 -10.96 -8.25 -29.03
N GLN A 576 -12.24 -8.49 -28.88
CA GLN A 576 -12.80 -9.84 -28.86
C GLN A 576 -12.52 -10.57 -30.18
N ASP A 577 -12.60 -9.88 -31.31
CA ASP A 577 -12.27 -10.41 -32.64
C ASP A 577 -10.78 -10.81 -32.80
N LEU A 578 -9.89 -10.31 -31.94
CA LEU A 578 -8.49 -10.71 -31.91
C LEU A 578 -8.24 -11.96 -31.04
N GLY A 579 -9.24 -12.43 -30.29
CA GLY A 579 -9.07 -13.52 -29.32
C GLY A 579 -8.32 -13.12 -28.07
N ALA A 580 -8.15 -11.82 -27.81
CA ALA A 580 -7.48 -11.32 -26.59
C ALA A 580 -8.30 -11.70 -25.36
N THR A 581 -7.64 -12.30 -24.36
CA THR A 581 -8.26 -12.66 -23.08
C THR A 581 -8.43 -11.45 -22.18
N GLY A 582 -7.57 -10.43 -22.31
CA GLY A 582 -7.61 -9.20 -21.50
C GLY A 582 -6.52 -8.21 -21.83
N PHE A 583 -6.43 -7.19 -20.98
CA PHE A 583 -5.44 -6.13 -21.10
C PHE A 583 -4.47 -6.09 -19.93
N ALA A 584 -3.26 -5.58 -20.21
CA ALA A 584 -2.35 -5.08 -19.20
C ALA A 584 -2.48 -3.55 -19.12
N PHE A 585 -2.88 -3.04 -17.96
CA PHE A 585 -3.11 -1.61 -17.74
C PHE A 585 -2.00 -0.95 -16.94
N PRO A 586 -1.26 0.02 -17.50
CA PRO A 586 -0.26 0.78 -16.77
C PRO A 586 -0.83 1.73 -15.70
N SER A 587 -2.01 2.33 -15.95
CA SER A 587 -2.54 3.38 -15.08
C SER A 587 -3.94 3.16 -14.52
N LEU A 588 -4.74 2.27 -15.07
CA LEU A 588 -6.14 2.07 -14.66
C LEU A 588 -6.29 1.69 -13.18
N GLY A 589 -5.35 0.89 -12.65
CA GLY A 589 -5.41 0.34 -11.29
C GLY A 589 -4.82 1.25 -10.21
N ASN A 590 -4.09 2.29 -10.58
CA ASN A 590 -3.29 3.07 -9.63
C ASN A 590 -3.50 4.59 -9.71
N THR A 591 -4.42 5.05 -10.57
CA THR A 591 -4.58 6.48 -10.85
C THR A 591 -6.01 6.93 -10.60
N LEU A 592 -6.23 7.61 -9.47
CA LEU A 592 -7.50 8.24 -9.14
C LEU A 592 -7.31 9.76 -9.02
N TYR A 593 -8.17 10.53 -9.62
CA TYR A 593 -8.11 11.99 -9.60
C TYR A 593 -9.49 12.64 -9.63
N SER A 594 -9.58 13.77 -8.95
CA SER A 594 -10.69 14.72 -9.10
C SER A 594 -10.48 15.55 -10.36
N TYR A 595 -11.54 16.00 -11.01
CA TYR A 595 -11.43 16.79 -12.24
C TYR A 595 -12.54 17.85 -12.36
N TYR A 596 -12.34 18.79 -13.30
CA TYR A 596 -13.33 19.80 -13.67
C TYR A 596 -13.77 19.59 -15.13
N ASP A 597 -15.07 19.40 -15.32
CA ASP A 597 -15.74 19.32 -16.64
C ASP A 597 -17.12 20.00 -16.54
N ASP A 598 -17.16 21.32 -16.78
CA ASP A 598 -18.30 22.19 -16.52
C ASP A 598 -18.76 22.24 -15.04
N ASP A 599 -18.51 21.19 -14.28
CA ASP A 599 -18.67 21.04 -12.83
C ASP A 599 -17.45 20.35 -12.21
N ARG A 600 -17.42 20.21 -10.87
CA ARG A 600 -16.38 19.53 -10.12
C ARG A 600 -16.79 18.10 -9.82
N PHE A 601 -15.95 17.17 -10.26
CA PHE A 601 -16.07 15.75 -10.01
C PHE A 601 -14.94 15.29 -9.07
N ASN A 602 -15.28 14.53 -8.04
CA ASN A 602 -14.30 14.05 -7.08
C ASN A 602 -13.77 12.65 -7.48
N ARG A 603 -12.91 12.07 -6.62
CA ARG A 603 -12.26 10.78 -6.90
C ARG A 603 -13.23 9.59 -6.96
N THR A 604 -14.41 9.67 -6.31
CA THR A 604 -15.41 8.59 -6.35
C THR A 604 -15.95 8.39 -7.77
N GLU A 605 -16.17 9.46 -8.53
CA GLU A 605 -16.63 9.35 -9.93
C GLU A 605 -15.58 8.66 -10.80
N THR A 606 -14.29 9.00 -10.60
CA THR A 606 -13.19 8.30 -11.31
C THR A 606 -13.12 6.84 -10.88
N LEU A 607 -13.20 6.55 -9.58
CA LEU A 607 -13.17 5.18 -9.04
C LEU A 607 -14.29 4.33 -9.63
N ASN A 608 -15.53 4.83 -9.65
CA ASN A 608 -16.68 4.13 -10.22
C ASN A 608 -16.48 3.83 -11.71
N THR A 609 -15.94 4.79 -12.46
CA THR A 609 -15.68 4.62 -13.89
C THR A 609 -14.59 3.58 -14.15
N VAL A 610 -13.45 3.66 -13.47
CA VAL A 610 -12.33 2.71 -13.71
C VAL A 610 -12.66 1.29 -13.27
N THR A 611 -13.46 1.12 -12.19
CA THR A 611 -13.94 -0.20 -11.77
C THR A 611 -14.97 -0.78 -12.75
N SER A 612 -15.87 0.06 -13.30
CA SER A 612 -16.79 -0.33 -14.39
C SER A 612 -16.02 -0.79 -15.63
N MET A 613 -14.98 -0.04 -16.03
CA MET A 613 -14.13 -0.41 -17.16
C MET A 613 -13.44 -1.78 -16.94
N ALA A 614 -12.86 -1.99 -15.75
CA ALA A 614 -12.20 -3.26 -15.43
C ALA A 614 -13.20 -4.43 -15.39
N ALA A 615 -14.41 -4.21 -14.88
CA ALA A 615 -15.48 -5.21 -14.82
C ALA A 615 -16.02 -5.62 -16.21
N SER A 616 -15.85 -4.79 -17.22
CA SER A 616 -16.28 -5.10 -18.59
C SER A 616 -15.39 -6.11 -19.32
N LEU A 617 -14.25 -6.48 -18.74
CA LEU A 617 -13.25 -7.36 -19.33
C LEU A 617 -13.20 -8.70 -18.60
N SER A 618 -12.84 -9.77 -19.31
CA SER A 618 -12.77 -11.12 -18.77
C SER A 618 -11.53 -11.35 -17.89
N ALA A 619 -10.42 -10.70 -18.22
CA ALA A 619 -9.18 -10.78 -17.47
C ALA A 619 -8.40 -9.47 -17.52
N ASN A 620 -7.73 -9.13 -16.43
CA ASN A 620 -6.94 -7.91 -16.30
C ASN A 620 -5.61 -8.18 -15.59
N ALA A 621 -4.53 -7.66 -16.17
CA ALA A 621 -3.26 -7.47 -15.49
C ALA A 621 -3.04 -5.97 -15.27
N MET A 622 -2.58 -5.56 -14.09
CA MET A 622 -2.44 -4.13 -13.78
C MET A 622 -1.10 -3.86 -13.11
N GLN A 623 -0.48 -2.73 -13.48
CA GLN A 623 0.75 -2.26 -12.82
C GLN A 623 0.39 -1.55 -11.51
N ARG A 624 0.94 -2.02 -10.38
CA ARG A 624 0.76 -1.45 -9.04
C ARG A 624 -0.69 -1.12 -8.68
N PRO A 625 -1.65 -2.01 -8.90
CA PRO A 625 -3.04 -1.70 -8.59
C PRO A 625 -3.27 -1.50 -7.10
N SER A 626 -4.20 -0.61 -6.79
CA SER A 626 -4.72 -0.42 -5.43
C SER A 626 -5.87 -1.37 -5.13
N ALA A 627 -6.18 -1.54 -3.85
CA ALA A 627 -7.14 -2.54 -3.37
C ALA A 627 -8.54 -2.45 -4.00
N TYR A 628 -8.97 -1.28 -4.46
CA TYR A 628 -10.26 -1.12 -5.15
C TYR A 628 -10.34 -1.89 -6.48
N MET A 629 -9.21 -2.31 -7.05
CA MET A 629 -9.14 -3.11 -8.27
C MET A 629 -9.02 -4.63 -8.04
N PHE A 630 -8.76 -5.08 -6.82
CA PHE A 630 -8.57 -6.51 -6.54
C PHE A 630 -9.73 -7.41 -7.00
N PRO A 631 -11.02 -6.99 -6.94
CA PRO A 631 -12.13 -7.80 -7.48
C PRO A 631 -12.04 -8.09 -8.98
N HIS A 632 -11.27 -7.29 -9.72
CA HIS A 632 -11.14 -7.33 -11.18
C HIS A 632 -9.73 -7.71 -11.64
N LEU A 633 -8.85 -8.12 -10.73
CA LEU A 633 -7.43 -8.35 -10.98
C LEU A 633 -7.13 -9.85 -11.13
N ASN A 634 -6.47 -10.22 -12.22
CA ASN A 634 -5.92 -11.57 -12.40
C ASN A 634 -4.42 -11.61 -12.06
N HIS A 635 -3.66 -10.61 -12.51
CA HIS A 635 -2.21 -10.56 -12.29
C HIS A 635 -1.77 -9.16 -11.83
N TYR A 636 -1.02 -9.12 -10.73
CA TYR A 636 -0.43 -7.90 -10.21
C TYR A 636 0.97 -7.71 -10.82
N LEU A 637 1.15 -6.73 -11.70
CA LEU A 637 2.42 -6.42 -12.34
C LEU A 637 3.16 -5.31 -11.60
N ASP A 638 4.50 -5.30 -11.71
CA ASP A 638 5.38 -4.28 -11.14
C ASP A 638 5.19 -4.12 -9.62
N MET A 639 5.08 -5.25 -8.88
CA MET A 639 4.96 -5.27 -7.42
C MET A 639 6.18 -4.57 -6.79
N PRO A 640 5.99 -3.47 -6.04
CA PRO A 640 7.12 -2.88 -5.34
C PRO A 640 7.71 -3.88 -4.34
N ILE A 641 9.03 -3.97 -4.31
CA ILE A 641 9.78 -4.79 -3.37
C ILE A 641 10.54 -3.92 -2.35
N THR A 642 10.24 -2.63 -2.37
CA THR A 642 10.75 -1.61 -1.43
C THR A 642 9.60 -0.72 -0.98
N ASN A 643 9.84 0.04 0.09
CA ASN A 643 8.97 1.15 0.52
C ASN A 643 9.62 2.51 0.14
N SER A 644 9.02 3.64 0.55
CA SER A 644 9.53 4.98 0.27
C SER A 644 10.88 5.31 0.92
N GLN A 645 11.47 4.39 1.70
CA GLN A 645 12.79 4.54 2.36
C GLN A 645 12.89 5.83 3.21
N LEU A 646 11.79 6.23 3.87
CA LEU A 646 11.80 7.37 4.78
C LEU A 646 12.63 7.05 6.02
N ASP A 647 13.34 8.05 6.57
CA ASP A 647 14.20 7.89 7.76
C ASP A 647 13.43 7.42 9.02
N LEU A 648 12.10 7.52 9.02
CA LEU A 648 11.26 7.04 10.11
C LEU A 648 10.96 5.54 10.03
N PHE A 649 11.16 4.90 8.86
CA PHE A 649 10.92 3.47 8.70
C PHE A 649 12.07 2.66 9.30
N THR A 650 11.75 1.80 10.24
CA THR A 650 12.72 0.94 10.90
C THR A 650 12.89 -0.40 10.19
N ASP A 651 11.84 -0.86 9.50
CA ASP A 651 11.81 -2.18 8.87
C ASP A 651 11.11 -2.13 7.50
N LEU A 652 11.55 -3.01 6.61
CA LEU A 652 10.89 -3.37 5.37
C LEU A 652 10.20 -4.72 5.56
N VAL A 653 8.91 -4.80 5.25
CA VAL A 653 8.10 -6.03 5.41
C VAL A 653 7.23 -6.30 4.18
N PRO A 654 6.99 -7.58 3.83
CA PRO A 654 6.20 -7.97 2.65
C PRO A 654 4.68 -7.94 2.92
N LEU A 655 4.14 -6.80 3.38
CA LEU A 655 2.72 -6.71 3.74
C LEU A 655 1.81 -6.93 2.54
N VAL A 656 2.05 -6.20 1.42
CA VAL A 656 1.18 -6.26 0.23
C VAL A 656 1.23 -7.63 -0.45
N PRO A 657 2.41 -8.22 -0.77
CA PRO A 657 2.46 -9.55 -1.35
C PRO A 657 1.82 -10.61 -0.46
N TYR A 658 1.94 -10.51 0.87
CA TYR A 658 1.34 -11.49 1.78
C TYR A 658 -0.19 -11.40 1.83
N VAL A 659 -0.77 -10.22 1.66
CA VAL A 659 -2.23 -10.06 1.48
C VAL A 659 -2.72 -10.81 0.22
N LEU A 660 -1.93 -10.84 -0.84
CA LEU A 660 -2.33 -11.43 -2.14
C LEU A 660 -1.90 -12.89 -2.31
N LYS A 661 -0.96 -13.38 -1.48
CA LYS A 661 -0.42 -14.73 -1.59
C LYS A 661 -1.49 -15.81 -1.42
N GLY A 662 -1.50 -16.77 -2.36
CA GLY A 662 -2.52 -17.81 -2.45
C GLY A 662 -3.75 -17.42 -3.30
N TYR A 663 -3.81 -16.16 -3.79
CA TYR A 663 -4.93 -15.66 -4.60
C TYR A 663 -4.49 -15.05 -5.93
N ILE A 664 -3.69 -14.01 -5.91
CA ILE A 664 -3.30 -13.23 -7.09
C ILE A 664 -1.78 -13.32 -7.27
N PRO A 665 -1.30 -13.90 -8.39
CA PRO A 665 0.12 -13.89 -8.72
C PRO A 665 0.66 -12.46 -8.83
N THR A 666 1.79 -12.22 -8.16
CA THR A 666 2.45 -10.92 -8.13
C THR A 666 3.81 -11.00 -8.80
N PHE A 667 4.16 -10.01 -9.63
CA PHE A 667 5.38 -9.99 -10.42
C PHE A 667 6.23 -8.77 -10.10
N THR A 668 7.54 -8.96 -9.98
CA THR A 668 8.51 -7.88 -9.73
C THR A 668 8.53 -6.82 -10.84
N PRO A 669 9.13 -5.63 -10.61
CA PRO A 669 9.65 -4.81 -11.70
C PRO A 669 10.64 -5.61 -12.56
N TYR A 670 10.72 -5.30 -13.86
CA TYR A 670 11.56 -6.05 -14.82
C TYR A 670 13.01 -6.22 -14.33
N LEU A 671 13.44 -7.46 -14.19
CA LEU A 671 14.74 -7.81 -13.59
C LEU A 671 15.91 -7.34 -14.44
N ASN A 672 15.77 -7.31 -15.75
CA ASN A 672 16.81 -6.84 -16.67
C ASN A 672 17.08 -5.31 -16.60
N PHE A 673 16.29 -4.55 -15.83
CA PHE A 673 16.54 -3.12 -15.52
C PHE A 673 17.03 -2.89 -14.11
N ASN A 674 17.18 -3.94 -13.32
CA ASN A 674 17.65 -3.87 -11.94
C ASN A 674 18.98 -4.62 -11.82
N ALA A 675 19.91 -4.11 -11.00
CA ALA A 675 21.10 -4.84 -10.67
C ALA A 675 20.71 -6.15 -9.96
N LEU A 676 20.98 -7.28 -10.59
CA LEU A 676 20.70 -8.60 -10.05
C LEU A 676 21.83 -8.99 -9.09
N GLY A 677 21.58 -8.82 -7.78
CA GLY A 677 22.39 -9.48 -6.76
C GLY A 677 21.60 -10.65 -6.15
N LYS A 678 22.29 -11.64 -5.59
CA LYS A 678 21.65 -12.76 -4.87
C LYS A 678 20.62 -12.29 -3.85
N GLU A 679 20.93 -11.22 -3.16
CA GLU A 679 20.05 -10.60 -2.19
C GLU A 679 18.67 -10.24 -2.74
N ARG A 680 18.60 -9.77 -4.00
CA ARG A 680 17.35 -9.48 -4.68
C ARG A 680 16.53 -10.75 -4.94
N LEU A 681 17.19 -11.83 -5.36
CA LEU A 681 16.54 -13.11 -5.58
C LEU A 681 16.03 -13.72 -4.28
N LEU A 682 16.82 -13.63 -3.21
CA LEU A 682 16.40 -14.04 -1.86
C LEU A 682 15.20 -13.24 -1.37
N GLN A 683 15.18 -11.92 -1.65
CA GLN A 683 14.03 -11.08 -1.32
C GLN A 683 12.77 -11.49 -2.08
N MET A 684 12.89 -11.89 -3.35
CA MET A 684 11.75 -12.41 -4.12
C MET A 684 11.20 -13.70 -3.50
N ILE A 685 12.07 -14.59 -3.07
CA ILE A 685 11.69 -15.84 -2.40
C ILE A 685 11.04 -15.54 -1.05
N ASP A 686 11.65 -14.68 -0.21
CA ASP A 686 11.14 -14.27 1.10
C ASP A 686 9.77 -13.58 1.01
N PHE A 687 9.57 -12.78 -0.04
CA PHE A 687 8.32 -12.03 -0.28
C PHE A 687 7.31 -12.79 -1.14
N ALA A 688 7.70 -13.96 -1.66
CA ALA A 688 6.89 -14.78 -2.56
C ALA A 688 6.40 -14.03 -3.82
N VAL A 689 7.31 -13.29 -4.48
CA VAL A 689 7.03 -12.48 -5.68
C VAL A 689 7.72 -13.09 -6.89
N ASN A 690 6.98 -13.29 -7.98
CA ASN A 690 7.43 -13.97 -9.19
C ASN A 690 8.32 -13.10 -10.09
N PRO A 691 9.20 -13.71 -10.90
CA PRO A 691 10.10 -12.98 -11.79
C PRO A 691 9.39 -12.34 -12.98
N SER A 692 10.00 -11.27 -13.51
CA SER A 692 9.49 -10.51 -14.65
C SER A 692 10.63 -9.97 -15.51
N TYR A 693 10.47 -10.06 -16.84
CA TYR A 693 11.43 -9.57 -17.83
C TYR A 693 10.73 -8.77 -18.93
N LEU A 694 11.44 -7.77 -19.50
CA LEU A 694 11.03 -7.03 -20.69
C LEU A 694 11.99 -7.34 -21.83
N LEU A 695 11.51 -7.98 -22.90
CA LEU A 695 12.34 -8.57 -23.93
C LEU A 695 12.09 -7.98 -25.33
N THR A 696 13.11 -8.08 -26.18
CA THR A 696 13.05 -7.84 -27.63
C THR A 696 13.92 -8.88 -28.34
N GLU A 697 13.56 -9.25 -29.57
CA GLU A 697 14.46 -10.06 -30.42
C GLU A 697 15.62 -9.22 -30.92
N LYS A 698 15.35 -8.00 -31.38
CA LYS A 698 16.42 -7.10 -31.84
C LYS A 698 17.19 -6.49 -30.69
N PRO A 699 18.47 -6.13 -30.90
CA PRO A 699 19.27 -5.42 -29.93
C PRO A 699 18.59 -4.12 -29.47
N SER A 700 18.61 -3.85 -28.16
CA SER A 700 18.00 -2.65 -27.58
C SER A 700 18.58 -1.33 -28.09
N SER A 701 19.78 -1.36 -28.69
CA SER A 701 20.40 -0.21 -29.36
C SER A 701 19.56 0.36 -30.51
N GLU A 702 18.69 -0.45 -31.13
CA GLU A 702 17.74 0.01 -32.17
C GLU A 702 16.74 1.03 -31.63
N LEU A 703 16.36 0.95 -30.32
CA LEU A 703 15.45 1.88 -29.67
C LEU A 703 16.07 3.27 -29.40
N ARG A 704 17.39 3.44 -29.62
CA ARG A 704 18.14 4.66 -29.25
C ARG A 704 17.54 5.94 -29.81
N TYR A 705 17.03 5.88 -31.06
CA TYR A 705 16.51 7.06 -31.77
C TYR A 705 14.97 7.13 -31.74
N THR A 706 14.31 6.23 -31.05
CA THR A 706 12.87 6.20 -30.89
C THR A 706 12.40 7.00 -29.69
N TYR A 707 11.08 7.08 -29.53
CA TYR A 707 10.49 7.70 -28.33
C TYR A 707 10.64 6.85 -27.06
N SER A 708 11.00 5.57 -27.21
CA SER A 708 11.17 4.58 -26.11
C SER A 708 12.64 4.30 -25.78
N ASN A 709 13.55 5.25 -25.98
CA ASN A 709 14.99 5.11 -25.76
C ASN A 709 15.41 4.81 -24.29
N LYS A 710 14.47 4.86 -23.34
CA LYS A 710 14.67 4.45 -21.95
C LYS A 710 14.86 2.94 -21.79
N TYR A 711 14.42 2.14 -22.75
CA TYR A 711 14.55 0.68 -22.74
C TYR A 711 15.85 0.25 -23.43
N PHE A 712 16.94 0.27 -22.68
CA PHE A 712 18.31 0.12 -23.19
C PHE A 712 18.93 -1.27 -22.94
N THR A 713 18.18 -2.22 -22.37
CA THR A 713 18.66 -3.54 -21.99
C THR A 713 17.52 -4.56 -22.08
N THR A 714 17.14 -4.94 -23.34
CA THR A 714 15.95 -5.78 -23.60
C THR A 714 16.21 -6.98 -24.51
N ALA A 715 17.38 -7.07 -25.20
CA ALA A 715 17.62 -8.13 -26.16
C ALA A 715 17.59 -9.52 -25.49
N TYR A 716 16.74 -10.42 -25.96
CA TYR A 716 16.59 -11.78 -25.40
C TYR A 716 17.90 -12.55 -25.43
N GLU A 717 18.66 -12.44 -26.51
CA GLU A 717 19.96 -13.14 -26.69
C GLU A 717 20.96 -12.77 -25.56
N ASP A 718 20.88 -11.54 -25.01
CA ASP A 718 21.75 -11.07 -23.93
C ASP A 718 21.36 -11.67 -22.56
N PHE A 719 20.12 -12.15 -22.40
CA PHE A 719 19.56 -12.57 -21.11
C PHE A 719 19.13 -14.04 -21.06
N GLN A 720 19.19 -14.80 -22.15
CA GLN A 720 18.64 -16.16 -22.20
C GLN A 720 19.18 -17.06 -21.07
N ASP A 721 20.50 -17.11 -20.89
CA ASP A 721 21.12 -17.92 -19.84
C ASP A 721 20.77 -17.39 -18.43
N ASP A 722 20.76 -16.06 -18.25
CA ASP A 722 20.40 -15.43 -16.96
C ASP A 722 18.94 -15.71 -16.59
N ILE A 723 18.01 -15.65 -17.56
CA ILE A 723 16.59 -15.94 -17.33
C ILE A 723 16.41 -17.38 -16.86
N ARG A 724 17.01 -18.35 -17.58
CA ARG A 724 16.94 -19.77 -17.22
C ARG A 724 17.46 -20.02 -15.81
N ASP A 725 18.65 -19.50 -15.51
CA ASP A 725 19.33 -19.77 -14.25
C ASP A 725 18.63 -19.05 -13.07
N VAL A 726 18.18 -17.79 -13.25
CA VAL A 726 17.40 -17.05 -12.24
C VAL A 726 16.06 -17.74 -11.98
N TYR A 727 15.36 -18.13 -13.05
CA TYR A 727 14.09 -18.82 -12.90
C TYR A 727 14.24 -20.14 -12.16
N ALA A 728 15.18 -20.99 -12.55
CA ALA A 728 15.44 -22.27 -11.89
C ALA A 728 15.74 -22.09 -10.39
N TYR A 729 16.52 -21.07 -10.02
CA TYR A 729 16.85 -20.76 -8.63
C TYR A 729 15.61 -20.32 -7.82
N ILE A 730 14.74 -19.46 -8.39
CA ILE A 730 13.54 -18.97 -7.73
C ILE A 730 12.45 -20.05 -7.68
N ALA A 731 12.20 -20.74 -8.80
CA ALA A 731 11.15 -21.74 -8.92
C ALA A 731 11.37 -22.92 -7.96
N SER A 732 12.63 -23.32 -7.72
CA SER A 732 12.95 -24.39 -6.76
C SER A 732 12.54 -24.08 -5.31
N ALA A 733 12.21 -22.83 -4.99
CA ALA A 733 11.56 -22.46 -3.72
C ALA A 733 10.04 -22.24 -3.91
N LEU A 734 9.65 -21.43 -4.90
CA LEU A 734 8.28 -20.96 -5.02
C LEU A 734 7.31 -22.04 -5.49
N ASP A 735 7.75 -23.06 -6.24
CA ASP A 735 6.91 -24.21 -6.65
C ASP A 735 6.35 -24.98 -5.46
N HIS A 736 7.07 -25.01 -4.33
CA HIS A 736 6.61 -25.69 -3.12
C HIS A 736 5.53 -24.91 -2.35
N ILE A 737 5.31 -23.64 -2.69
CA ILE A 737 4.35 -22.76 -2.00
C ILE A 737 3.27 -22.21 -2.93
N LEU A 738 3.07 -22.84 -4.10
CA LEU A 738 1.98 -22.47 -5.02
C LEU A 738 0.63 -22.60 -4.31
N GLY A 739 -0.23 -21.58 -4.44
CA GLY A 739 -1.55 -21.55 -3.81
C GLY A 739 -1.54 -21.46 -2.27
N ALA A 740 -0.39 -21.64 -1.63
CA ALA A 740 -0.30 -21.60 -0.17
C ALA A 740 -0.36 -20.16 0.38
N LYS A 741 -0.96 -19.99 1.56
CA LYS A 741 -1.02 -18.73 2.32
C LYS A 741 0.11 -18.69 3.34
N VAL A 742 0.62 -17.48 3.63
CA VAL A 742 1.62 -17.31 4.68
C VAL A 742 0.96 -17.45 6.05
N LEU A 743 1.49 -18.32 6.90
CA LEU A 743 1.08 -18.46 8.31
C LEU A 743 1.89 -17.55 9.22
N ASN A 744 3.21 -17.51 9.03
CA ASN A 744 4.09 -16.74 9.89
C ASN A 744 5.36 -16.32 9.12
N ARG A 745 5.97 -15.21 9.52
CA ARG A 745 7.31 -14.82 9.12
C ARG A 745 8.05 -14.28 10.34
N SER A 746 9.08 -14.97 10.74
CA SER A 746 9.92 -14.61 11.89
C SER A 746 11.36 -14.33 11.46
N ILE A 747 12.00 -13.37 12.12
CA ILE A 747 13.43 -13.10 11.97
C ILE A 747 14.15 -13.81 13.11
N ILE A 748 14.73 -14.96 12.81
CA ILE A 748 15.36 -15.85 13.78
C ILE A 748 16.61 -15.20 14.38
N GLN A 749 17.38 -14.55 13.52
CA GLN A 749 18.50 -13.69 13.87
C GLN A 749 18.72 -12.66 12.78
N THR A 750 19.47 -11.59 13.07
CA THR A 750 19.70 -10.52 12.11
C THR A 750 20.17 -11.07 10.75
N GLY A 751 19.39 -10.81 9.71
CA GLY A 751 19.64 -11.24 8.34
C GLY A 751 19.24 -12.69 8.02
N VAL A 752 18.45 -13.34 8.90
CA VAL A 752 17.90 -14.70 8.63
C VAL A 752 16.41 -14.71 8.91
N SER A 753 15.61 -14.96 7.89
CA SER A 753 14.16 -15.09 7.98
C SER A 753 13.70 -16.55 7.85
N ARG A 754 12.60 -16.86 8.53
CA ARG A 754 11.83 -18.11 8.40
C ARG A 754 10.41 -17.75 8.03
N VAL A 755 9.90 -18.33 6.94
CA VAL A 755 8.53 -18.13 6.47
C VAL A 755 7.80 -19.46 6.45
N GLU A 756 6.68 -19.54 7.15
CA GLU A 756 5.86 -20.74 7.31
C GLU A 756 4.57 -20.60 6.51
N TYR A 757 4.17 -21.66 5.80
CA TYR A 757 3.00 -21.69 4.93
C TYR A 757 1.95 -22.71 5.40
N ASP A 758 0.69 -22.50 5.02
CA ASP A 758 -0.45 -23.33 5.43
C ASP A 758 -0.46 -24.75 4.82
N ASN A 759 0.37 -25.00 3.81
CA ASN A 759 0.60 -26.34 3.25
C ASN A 759 1.71 -27.13 3.97
N GLY A 760 2.28 -26.57 5.06
CA GLY A 760 3.32 -27.21 5.87
C GLY A 760 4.75 -26.87 5.44
N VAL A 761 4.96 -26.22 4.28
CA VAL A 761 6.28 -25.82 3.81
C VAL A 761 6.83 -24.68 4.65
N THR A 762 8.12 -24.76 4.95
CA THR A 762 8.88 -23.68 5.61
C THR A 762 10.09 -23.27 4.77
N LEU A 763 10.23 -21.99 4.50
CA LEU A 763 11.40 -21.40 3.84
C LEU A 763 12.32 -20.76 4.88
N TYR A 764 13.62 -21.06 4.80
CA TYR A 764 14.67 -20.40 5.57
C TYR A 764 15.54 -19.60 4.62
N ILE A 765 15.69 -18.30 4.85
CA ILE A 765 16.41 -17.39 3.96
C ILE A 765 17.56 -16.73 4.73
N ASN A 766 18.79 -16.89 4.23
CA ASN A 766 19.99 -16.31 4.82
C ASN A 766 20.56 -15.18 3.94
N TYR A 767 20.33 -13.92 4.32
CA TYR A 767 20.87 -12.73 3.66
C TYR A 767 22.33 -12.43 4.05
N ARG A 768 22.93 -13.23 4.95
CA ARG A 768 24.29 -13.00 5.45
C ARG A 768 25.32 -13.54 4.49
N SER A 769 26.51 -12.93 4.50
CA SER A 769 27.67 -13.39 3.76
C SER A 769 28.39 -14.60 4.41
N THR A 770 27.79 -15.19 5.47
CA THR A 770 28.31 -16.37 6.19
C THR A 770 27.20 -17.39 6.36
N PRO A 771 27.55 -18.71 6.31
CA PRO A 771 26.58 -19.76 6.60
C PRO A 771 26.03 -19.63 8.02
N VAL A 772 24.79 -20.10 8.20
CA VAL A 772 24.08 -20.08 9.48
C VAL A 772 23.43 -21.44 9.71
N THR A 773 23.47 -21.94 10.94
CA THR A 773 22.73 -23.15 11.35
C THR A 773 21.63 -22.76 12.30
N VAL A 774 20.39 -23.12 11.96
CA VAL A 774 19.17 -22.87 12.73
C VAL A 774 18.31 -24.12 12.66
N ASP A 775 17.70 -24.52 13.76
CA ASP A 775 16.82 -25.71 13.84
C ASP A 775 17.45 -26.97 13.21
N GLU A 776 18.76 -27.19 13.40
CA GLU A 776 19.59 -28.24 12.80
C GLU A 776 19.80 -28.14 11.28
N ILE A 777 19.27 -27.08 10.64
CA ILE A 777 19.41 -26.80 9.22
C ILE A 777 20.57 -25.83 9.00
N THR A 778 21.48 -26.16 8.08
CA THR A 778 22.59 -25.28 7.71
C THR A 778 22.30 -24.60 6.39
N ILE A 779 22.08 -23.27 6.43
CA ILE A 779 21.79 -22.43 5.27
C ILE A 779 23.10 -21.79 4.81
N SER A 780 23.48 -21.97 3.57
CA SER A 780 24.67 -21.38 2.97
C SER A 780 24.63 -19.84 3.03
N ALA A 781 25.78 -19.20 2.82
CA ALA A 781 25.87 -17.74 2.72
C ALA A 781 25.10 -17.23 1.49
N LEU A 782 24.24 -16.22 1.65
CA LEU A 782 23.40 -15.64 0.60
C LEU A 782 22.61 -16.75 -0.16
N ASP A 783 21.86 -17.55 0.61
CA ASP A 783 21.14 -18.70 0.07
C ASP A 783 19.89 -19.01 0.91
N TYR A 784 19.12 -20.01 0.52
CA TYR A 784 17.91 -20.44 1.23
C TYR A 784 17.83 -21.97 1.32
N GLU A 785 16.94 -22.46 2.17
CA GLU A 785 16.57 -23.87 2.28
C GLU A 785 15.06 -24.02 2.35
N VAL A 786 14.55 -25.09 1.75
CA VAL A 786 13.13 -25.44 1.73
C VAL A 786 12.93 -26.70 2.58
N VAL A 787 12.03 -26.65 3.54
CA VAL A 787 11.62 -27.76 4.40
C VAL A 787 10.16 -28.09 4.13
N LEU A 788 9.90 -29.38 3.82
CA LEU A 788 8.57 -29.89 3.45
C LEU A 788 7.86 -30.58 4.62
#